data_0fdd46a67a7c95fdc3263e5f7299ec52
#
_entry.id   0fdd46a67a7c95fdc3263e5f7299ec52
#
_cell.length_a   1.000
_cell.length_b   1.000
_cell.length_c   1.000
_cell.angle_alpha   90.00
_cell.angle_beta   90.00
_cell.angle_gamma   90.00
#
_symmetry.space_group_name_H-M   'P 1'
#
loop_
_entity.id
_entity.type
_entity.pdbx_description
1 polymer ?
#
loop_
_entity_poly.entity_id
_entity_poly.type
_entity_poly.pdbx_seq_one_letter_code
_entity_poly.pdbx_strand_id
1 'polypeptide(L)'
;MAALPVHAQTGSIQDVLVVGEALSGMGNVRSDEVDGPFGLGQTIADIGRSITPVTEDLLNEAAIDNLQELQRVAPNTFQAKGFGAPSLPTLRGQLGEVFSAGMRRQVGNNGLGIPLSFNSVGQIDIVRGTPSVILGTTQRTGGFVNITPKRPDLNEPEGRVSLTGGEWDQYGAQLDYSWVIDPERQGVRLSLEHKDEGSFYDYAGLDSTNLFAAYRLLPAEHMEWNVSLEYYDVEWTDNAGINRPTQNLIDHGLYVQGQGVQPNGSTVPGAFAVVSPTGEVKIPRSRVHTHPDDINGAETLLLHSVFNVELADSIRLVNRSYYEHLEREEIAQNSFVEIVDGADTLENRTELHIHNTTLGANLRYNDVLGYSQFTTEADLPTDLTGPLSNREIPLTDAQKARLVELRPGLFVSPGAQYDIDGDGVGDFNLSDTTDSSSVQGGLFVQHKQPLTERLQLTLGARGDWYDVTARDPIAPEGVEAARDNHSDFLKAGEATLHYRPNESVTLYATSSYSESTSNSMAGGNVLGANNQIDPLNFATENTLHEIGLKYAPAGSPWYADAALFDQTRSLRNRDGSNSGVATRGLETQLFYRGEAAWVSVGANWLDAEFDNSAAFQAAEQVADAFDDSRPDIIQGTGVGAPNFAAFPASSQRLHGLPDWSLSAAGGYVFAEGWSVGGSAVLTSDYPLDYLQTVTIPEQFTLNANLAYEFNQGASRIRLDVFNLTDEENWTPVFEGGYFGSSLVFPELPRHVQLQFTQRF
;
A
#
# COMPACT_ATOMS: atom_id res chain seq x y z
N MET A 1 -33.02 3.84 -43.37
CA MET A 1 -32.57 4.27 -44.67
C MET A 1 -31.20 4.93 -44.55
N ALA A 2 -30.26 4.46 -45.35
CA ALA A 2 -28.93 4.99 -45.65
C ALA A 2 -27.93 5.03 -44.50
N ALA A 3 -27.15 3.95 -44.39
CA ALA A 3 -25.84 3.94 -43.75
C ALA A 3 -24.87 4.81 -44.58
N LEU A 4 -24.14 5.69 -43.89
CA LEU A 4 -22.99 6.39 -44.47
C LEU A 4 -21.72 5.58 -44.18
N PRO A 5 -20.85 5.34 -45.14
CA PRO A 5 -19.61 4.61 -44.90
C PRO A 5 -18.60 5.51 -44.16
N VAL A 6 -18.06 5.02 -43.05
CA VAL A 6 -16.86 5.57 -42.44
C VAL A 6 -15.69 5.28 -43.38
N HIS A 7 -15.12 6.29 -43.98
CA HIS A 7 -13.87 6.19 -44.70
C HIS A 7 -12.72 6.20 -43.70
N ALA A 8 -12.08 5.06 -43.50
CA ALA A 8 -10.76 5.02 -42.90
C ALA A 8 -9.80 5.78 -43.80
N GLN A 9 -9.24 6.89 -43.33
CA GLN A 9 -8.09 7.53 -43.94
C GLN A 9 -6.85 6.72 -43.61
N THR A 10 -6.38 5.92 -44.54
CA THR A 10 -5.02 5.40 -44.55
C THR A 10 -4.05 6.56 -44.84
N GLY A 11 -3.62 7.26 -43.79
CA GLY A 11 -2.45 8.12 -43.83
C GLY A 11 -1.20 7.27 -43.72
N SER A 12 -0.23 7.51 -44.57
CA SER A 12 1.05 6.78 -44.65
C SER A 12 1.83 6.96 -43.35
N ILE A 13 2.07 5.86 -42.65
CA ILE A 13 2.75 5.72 -41.36
C ILE A 13 4.29 5.78 -41.49
N GLN A 14 4.87 6.51 -42.41
CA GLN A 14 6.31 6.44 -42.65
C GLN A 14 7.16 7.59 -42.07
N ASP A 15 6.59 8.67 -41.57
CA ASP A 15 7.38 9.82 -41.09
C ASP A 15 7.17 10.22 -39.58
N VAL A 16 6.38 9.44 -38.81
CA VAL A 16 6.11 9.72 -37.40
C VAL A 16 6.82 8.75 -36.42
N LEU A 17 7.50 7.77 -36.94
CA LEU A 17 7.97 6.58 -36.22
C LEU A 17 9.22 6.75 -35.34
N VAL A 18 9.83 7.92 -35.21
CA VAL A 18 11.08 8.07 -34.45
C VAL A 18 10.94 8.93 -33.18
N VAL A 19 9.83 9.62 -33.00
CA VAL A 19 9.66 10.59 -31.89
C VAL A 19 8.62 10.15 -30.87
N GLY A 20 7.85 9.10 -31.11
CA GLY A 20 6.60 8.88 -30.38
C GLY A 20 6.38 7.55 -29.68
N GLU A 21 7.26 6.56 -29.79
CA GLU A 21 6.96 5.23 -29.20
C GLU A 21 6.86 5.24 -27.66
N ALA A 22 7.76 5.95 -26.99
CA ALA A 22 7.71 6.06 -25.52
C ALA A 22 6.50 6.82 -24.99
N LEU A 23 5.88 7.70 -25.76
CA LEU A 23 4.73 8.49 -25.35
C LEU A 23 3.40 8.03 -25.98
N SER A 24 3.45 7.25 -27.06
CA SER A 24 2.25 6.77 -27.77
C SER A 24 1.45 5.76 -26.94
N GLY A 25 2.10 4.99 -26.09
CA GLY A 25 1.47 4.01 -25.18
C GLY A 25 0.72 4.61 -24.00
N MET A 26 0.95 5.90 -23.65
CA MET A 26 0.27 6.53 -22.53
C MET A 26 -1.24 6.72 -22.72
N GLY A 27 -1.75 6.59 -23.94
CA GLY A 27 -3.18 6.65 -24.24
C GLY A 27 -3.83 7.99 -23.89
N ASN A 28 -5.15 8.03 -23.93
CA ASN A 28 -5.95 9.17 -23.47
C ASN A 28 -6.60 8.80 -22.14
N VAL A 29 -6.33 9.54 -21.08
CA VAL A 29 -6.87 9.28 -19.70
C VAL A 29 -8.40 9.10 -19.70
N ARG A 30 -9.12 9.76 -20.58
CA ARG A 30 -10.58 9.60 -20.69
C ARG A 30 -11.00 8.18 -21.04
N SER A 31 -10.23 7.49 -21.87
CA SER A 31 -10.52 6.13 -22.35
C SER A 31 -9.89 5.04 -21.50
N ASP A 32 -9.09 5.40 -20.49
CA ASP A 32 -8.50 4.43 -19.59
C ASP A 32 -9.62 3.72 -18.83
N GLU A 33 -9.66 2.40 -18.96
CA GLU A 33 -10.63 1.56 -18.27
C GLU A 33 -10.09 1.16 -16.89
N VAL A 34 -10.95 1.20 -15.88
CA VAL A 34 -10.68 0.70 -14.53
C VAL A 34 -11.29 -0.69 -14.42
N ASP A 35 -10.51 -1.70 -14.76
CA ASP A 35 -11.00 -3.08 -14.81
C ASP A 35 -11.09 -3.70 -13.42
N GLY A 36 -12.25 -4.19 -13.08
CA GLY A 36 -12.54 -4.97 -11.88
C GLY A 36 -13.24 -4.23 -10.75
N PRO A 37 -12.74 -3.08 -10.23
CA PRO A 37 -13.32 -2.42 -9.08
C PRO A 37 -14.73 -1.85 -9.29
N PHE A 38 -15.06 -1.43 -10.50
CA PHE A 38 -16.34 -0.81 -10.84
C PHE A 38 -17.10 -1.57 -11.94
N GLY A 39 -16.72 -2.81 -12.19
CA GLY A 39 -17.23 -3.63 -13.30
C GLY A 39 -16.43 -3.41 -14.58
N LEU A 40 -16.77 -4.18 -15.61
CA LEU A 40 -16.08 -4.15 -16.90
C LEU A 40 -16.50 -2.94 -17.75
N GLY A 41 -15.52 -2.40 -18.51
CA GLY A 41 -15.75 -1.35 -19.49
C GLY A 41 -16.16 -0.01 -18.87
N GLN A 42 -15.78 0.26 -17.62
CA GLN A 42 -16.00 1.56 -16.99
C GLN A 42 -14.77 2.44 -17.22
N THR A 43 -14.97 3.56 -17.87
CA THR A 43 -13.91 4.55 -18.02
C THR A 43 -13.86 5.49 -16.82
N ILE A 44 -12.69 6.10 -16.59
CA ILE A 44 -12.52 7.07 -15.50
C ILE A 44 -13.58 8.18 -15.53
N ALA A 45 -13.98 8.63 -16.73
CA ALA A 45 -15.00 9.67 -16.89
C ALA A 45 -16.39 9.24 -16.41
N ASP A 46 -16.66 7.92 -16.34
CA ASP A 46 -17.96 7.35 -16.00
C ASP A 46 -18.09 6.95 -14.52
N ILE A 47 -16.98 6.96 -13.79
CA ILE A 47 -16.95 6.56 -12.39
C ILE A 47 -17.05 7.77 -11.47
N GLY A 48 -17.98 7.73 -10.53
CA GLY A 48 -18.20 8.79 -9.53
C GLY A 48 -17.26 8.68 -8.33
N ARG A 49 -15.97 8.63 -8.58
CA ARG A 49 -14.87 8.58 -7.61
C ARG A 49 -13.67 9.33 -8.16
N SER A 50 -12.82 9.83 -7.26
CA SER A 50 -11.49 10.31 -7.61
C SER A 50 -10.56 9.13 -7.87
N ILE A 51 -10.02 9.04 -9.09
CA ILE A 51 -9.17 7.94 -9.54
C ILE A 51 -7.99 8.50 -10.32
N THR A 52 -6.79 7.94 -10.08
CA THR A 52 -5.60 8.21 -10.87
C THR A 52 -5.14 6.92 -11.53
N PRO A 53 -5.21 6.80 -12.86
CA PRO A 53 -4.63 5.68 -13.57
C PRO A 53 -3.15 5.92 -13.83
N VAL A 54 -2.34 4.93 -13.55
CA VAL A 54 -0.89 4.92 -13.79
C VAL A 54 -0.58 3.71 -14.66
N THR A 55 -0.36 3.94 -15.95
CA THR A 55 -0.05 2.89 -16.93
C THR A 55 1.39 2.43 -16.82
N GLU A 56 1.73 1.24 -17.38
CA GLU A 56 3.10 0.72 -17.44
C GLU A 56 4.07 1.78 -18.05
N ASP A 57 3.65 2.49 -19.11
CA ASP A 57 4.47 3.53 -19.73
C ASP A 57 4.71 4.71 -18.77
N LEU A 58 3.69 5.15 -18.03
CA LEU A 58 3.85 6.23 -17.05
C LEU A 58 4.75 5.81 -15.88
N LEU A 59 4.64 4.57 -15.40
CA LEU A 59 5.55 4.01 -14.40
C LEU A 59 7.00 4.06 -14.90
N ASN A 60 7.23 3.59 -16.13
CA ASN A 60 8.54 3.60 -16.74
C ASN A 60 9.08 5.02 -16.96
N GLU A 61 8.27 5.96 -17.49
CA GLU A 61 8.71 7.34 -17.79
C GLU A 61 8.94 8.17 -16.52
N ALA A 62 8.19 7.93 -15.46
CA ALA A 62 8.35 8.61 -14.18
C ALA A 62 9.35 7.90 -13.24
N ALA A 63 9.94 6.76 -13.64
CA ALA A 63 10.80 5.90 -12.82
C ALA A 63 10.14 5.54 -11.48
N ILE A 64 8.93 4.99 -11.53
CA ILE A 64 8.15 4.56 -10.37
C ILE A 64 8.21 3.04 -10.32
N ASP A 65 8.76 2.49 -9.24
CA ASP A 65 8.90 1.05 -9.04
C ASP A 65 8.37 0.55 -7.67
N ASN A 66 7.81 1.45 -6.87
CA ASN A 66 7.16 1.13 -5.61
C ASN A 66 5.96 2.04 -5.31
N LEU A 67 5.16 1.68 -4.30
CA LEU A 67 3.93 2.41 -3.96
C LEU A 67 4.19 3.83 -3.43
N GLN A 68 5.28 4.06 -2.71
CA GLN A 68 5.59 5.39 -2.15
C GLN A 68 5.84 6.42 -3.25
N GLU A 69 6.43 6.00 -4.34
CA GLU A 69 6.74 6.87 -5.47
C GLU A 69 5.52 7.33 -6.27
N LEU A 70 4.36 6.66 -6.10
CA LEU A 70 3.10 7.09 -6.70
C LEU A 70 2.71 8.52 -6.31
N GLN A 71 3.22 9.04 -5.19
CA GLN A 71 3.03 10.45 -4.81
C GLN A 71 3.57 11.45 -5.83
N ARG A 72 4.49 11.04 -6.73
CA ARG A 72 5.03 11.89 -7.79
C ARG A 72 4.00 12.24 -8.86
N VAL A 73 2.98 11.38 -9.03
CA VAL A 73 1.98 11.49 -10.11
C VAL A 73 0.53 11.53 -9.63
N ALA A 74 0.28 11.31 -8.33
CA ALA A 74 -1.07 11.23 -7.78
C ALA A 74 -1.21 12.08 -6.51
N PRO A 75 -2.28 12.90 -6.38
CA PRO A 75 -2.55 13.64 -5.15
C PRO A 75 -3.01 12.71 -4.02
N ASN A 76 -2.85 13.17 -2.78
CA ASN A 76 -3.35 12.50 -1.57
C ASN A 76 -2.81 11.06 -1.36
N THR A 77 -1.55 10.86 -1.75
CA THR A 77 -0.83 9.57 -1.66
C THR A 77 0.46 9.72 -0.85
N PHE A 78 0.53 10.68 0.06
CA PHE A 78 1.65 10.79 1.00
C PHE A 78 1.71 9.51 1.84
N GLN A 79 2.87 8.89 1.90
CA GLN A 79 3.06 7.60 2.54
C GLN A 79 4.23 7.60 3.50
N ALA A 80 4.01 7.10 4.71
CA ALA A 80 5.04 6.77 5.67
C ALA A 80 5.90 5.59 5.19
N LYS A 81 7.07 5.39 5.80
CA LYS A 81 8.04 4.37 5.36
C LYS A 81 7.67 2.93 5.68
N GLY A 82 6.82 2.68 6.69
CA GLY A 82 6.39 1.32 7.03
C GLY A 82 7.57 0.36 7.27
N PHE A 83 8.49 0.71 8.15
CA PHE A 83 9.71 -0.06 8.42
C PHE A 83 10.59 -0.33 7.16
N GLY A 84 10.67 0.65 6.27
CA GLY A 84 11.55 0.60 5.11
C GLY A 84 10.97 -0.09 3.88
N ALA A 85 9.84 -0.77 3.99
CA ALA A 85 9.20 -1.50 2.90
C ALA A 85 7.76 -1.00 2.66
N PRO A 86 7.54 0.02 1.83
CA PRO A 86 6.20 0.54 1.55
C PRO A 86 5.38 -0.48 0.75
N SER A 87 4.53 -1.21 1.44
CA SER A 87 3.78 -2.35 0.91
C SER A 87 2.28 -2.10 0.81
N LEU A 88 1.78 -1.11 1.54
CA LEU A 88 0.38 -0.68 1.52
C LEU A 88 0.30 0.80 1.14
N PRO A 89 -0.69 1.17 0.33
CA PRO A 89 -0.87 2.57 -0.03
C PRO A 89 -1.48 3.35 1.15
N THR A 90 -1.04 4.59 1.35
CA THR A 90 -1.76 5.56 2.18
C THR A 90 -2.52 6.51 1.28
N LEU A 91 -3.82 6.60 1.48
CA LEU A 91 -4.72 7.38 0.66
C LEU A 91 -5.59 8.23 1.59
N ARG A 92 -5.64 9.54 1.35
CA ARG A 92 -6.38 10.49 2.21
C ARG A 92 -6.00 10.37 3.69
N GLY A 93 -4.71 10.14 3.97
CA GLY A 93 -4.19 10.00 5.33
C GLY A 93 -4.60 8.73 6.07
N GLN A 94 -5.09 7.72 5.38
CA GLN A 94 -5.44 6.42 5.95
C GLN A 94 -4.85 5.29 5.11
N LEU A 95 -4.46 4.20 5.78
CA LEU A 95 -4.01 3.00 5.07
C LEU A 95 -5.11 2.46 4.16
N GLY A 96 -4.71 2.07 2.97
CA GLY A 96 -5.54 1.46 1.95
C GLY A 96 -5.20 -0.02 1.71
N GLU A 97 -5.87 -0.58 0.72
CA GLU A 97 -5.73 -1.97 0.31
C GLU A 97 -4.97 -2.10 -1.01
N VAL A 98 -4.43 -3.29 -1.24
CA VAL A 98 -3.90 -3.70 -2.54
C VAL A 98 -4.81 -4.76 -3.15
N PHE A 99 -5.29 -4.48 -4.36
CA PHE A 99 -6.01 -5.44 -5.18
C PHE A 99 -5.18 -5.81 -6.40
N SER A 100 -5.31 -7.03 -6.86
CA SER A 100 -4.76 -7.49 -8.13
C SER A 100 -5.88 -8.06 -8.98
N ALA A 101 -6.08 -7.54 -10.18
CA ALA A 101 -7.19 -7.85 -11.07
C ALA A 101 -8.58 -7.79 -10.40
N GLY A 102 -8.77 -6.87 -9.44
CA GLY A 102 -9.99 -6.72 -8.66
C GLY A 102 -10.17 -7.73 -7.54
N MET A 103 -9.15 -8.51 -7.17
CA MET A 103 -9.12 -9.43 -6.03
C MET A 103 -8.20 -8.89 -4.95
N ARG A 104 -8.62 -8.93 -3.68
CA ARG A 104 -7.85 -8.39 -2.56
C ARG A 104 -6.65 -9.28 -2.25
N ARG A 105 -5.44 -8.69 -2.25
CA ARG A 105 -4.22 -9.37 -1.84
C ARG A 105 -4.17 -9.54 -0.32
N GLN A 106 -3.51 -10.61 0.11
CA GLN A 106 -3.16 -10.75 1.51
C GLN A 106 -1.98 -9.84 1.84
N VAL A 107 -2.03 -9.28 3.03
CA VAL A 107 -0.92 -8.52 3.57
C VAL A 107 -0.16 -9.40 4.55
N GLY A 108 1.14 -9.25 4.58
CA GLY A 108 1.97 -9.91 5.56
C GLY A 108 1.76 -9.35 6.97
N ASN A 109 2.84 -9.00 7.58
CA ASN A 109 3.00 -8.57 8.95
C ASN A 109 2.16 -7.36 9.36
N ASN A 110 1.63 -7.41 10.59
CA ASN A 110 0.96 -6.29 11.28
C ASN A 110 0.13 -5.42 10.35
N GLY A 111 -0.21 -6.00 9.20
CA GLY A 111 -0.91 -5.32 8.15
C GLY A 111 -0.09 -4.32 7.34
N LEU A 112 1.23 -4.35 7.37
CA LEU A 112 2.08 -3.48 6.56
C LEU A 112 2.42 -4.10 5.19
N GLY A 113 2.25 -5.42 5.04
CA GLY A 113 2.48 -6.14 3.81
C GLY A 113 3.95 -6.49 3.58
N ILE A 114 4.27 -6.75 2.33
CA ILE A 114 5.61 -7.06 1.81
C ILE A 114 5.92 -6.08 0.68
N PRO A 115 7.20 -5.82 0.34
CA PRO A 115 7.54 -5.08 -0.88
C PRO A 115 6.82 -5.66 -2.09
N LEU A 116 6.34 -4.82 -3.00
CA LEU A 116 5.67 -5.27 -4.22
C LEU A 116 6.60 -5.14 -5.41
N SER A 117 6.68 -6.18 -6.24
CA SER A 117 7.31 -6.05 -7.55
C SER A 117 6.36 -5.41 -8.54
N PHE A 118 6.88 -4.49 -9.36
CA PHE A 118 6.13 -3.89 -10.47
C PHE A 118 6.39 -4.60 -11.81
N ASN A 119 7.15 -5.70 -11.79
CA ASN A 119 7.44 -6.48 -12.99
C ASN A 119 6.19 -7.01 -13.71
N SER A 120 5.17 -7.42 -12.95
CA SER A 120 3.90 -7.94 -13.50
C SER A 120 2.87 -6.88 -13.84
N VAL A 121 3.15 -5.60 -13.53
CA VAL A 121 2.18 -4.50 -13.57
C VAL A 121 1.98 -3.95 -14.97
N GLY A 122 0.76 -4.01 -15.48
CA GLY A 122 0.35 -3.32 -16.70
C GLY A 122 -0.28 -1.94 -16.43
N GLN A 123 -1.03 -1.82 -15.32
CA GLN A 123 -1.64 -0.56 -14.87
C GLN A 123 -1.89 -0.62 -13.37
N ILE A 124 -1.79 0.54 -12.73
CA ILE A 124 -2.22 0.76 -11.34
C ILE A 124 -3.34 1.80 -11.35
N ASP A 125 -4.49 1.44 -10.81
CA ASP A 125 -5.57 2.38 -10.57
C ASP A 125 -5.56 2.77 -9.09
N ILE A 126 -5.27 4.03 -8.79
CA ILE A 126 -5.29 4.57 -7.44
C ILE A 126 -6.69 5.10 -7.19
N VAL A 127 -7.49 4.39 -6.38
CA VAL A 127 -8.87 4.74 -6.06
C VAL A 127 -8.93 5.24 -4.62
N ARG A 128 -9.41 6.46 -4.44
CA ARG A 128 -9.53 7.10 -3.12
C ARG A 128 -10.91 6.89 -2.54
N GLY A 129 -10.93 6.61 -1.23
CA GLY A 129 -12.17 6.36 -0.50
C GLY A 129 -12.64 4.91 -0.52
N THR A 130 -13.82 4.67 0.02
CA THR A 130 -14.38 3.33 0.22
C THR A 130 -14.51 2.54 -1.08
N PRO A 131 -14.33 1.21 -1.06
CA PRO A 131 -14.53 0.37 -2.24
C PRO A 131 -15.97 0.39 -2.73
N SER A 132 -16.17 -0.01 -3.98
CA SER A 132 -17.51 -0.20 -4.53
C SER A 132 -18.16 -1.48 -3.96
N VAL A 133 -19.49 -1.59 -4.07
CA VAL A 133 -20.22 -2.79 -3.68
C VAL A 133 -19.77 -4.06 -4.45
N ILE A 134 -19.10 -3.90 -5.59
CA ILE A 134 -18.56 -5.01 -6.38
C ILE A 134 -17.37 -5.65 -5.69
N LEU A 135 -16.46 -4.86 -5.12
CA LEU A 135 -15.26 -5.37 -4.43
C LEU A 135 -15.58 -6.01 -3.08
N GLY A 136 -16.57 -5.48 -2.38
CA GLY A 136 -16.96 -5.98 -1.08
C GLY A 136 -16.24 -5.35 0.09
N THR A 137 -16.16 -6.11 1.18
CA THR A 137 -15.55 -5.64 2.41
C THR A 137 -14.04 -5.60 2.30
N THR A 138 -13.44 -4.59 2.92
CA THR A 138 -11.99 -4.39 3.02
C THR A 138 -11.59 -4.40 4.50
N GLN A 139 -10.30 -4.54 4.77
CA GLN A 139 -9.76 -4.35 6.11
C GLN A 139 -9.43 -2.89 6.38
N ARG A 140 -9.09 -2.14 5.32
CA ARG A 140 -8.60 -0.77 5.37
C ARG A 140 -9.46 0.15 4.54
N THR A 141 -9.47 1.41 4.85
CA THR A 141 -10.53 2.32 4.46
C THR A 141 -10.09 3.58 3.74
N GLY A 142 -8.79 3.86 3.68
CA GLY A 142 -8.27 5.04 2.98
C GLY A 142 -8.61 5.06 1.50
N GLY A 143 -8.68 3.88 0.91
CA GLY A 143 -8.86 3.62 -0.50
C GLY A 143 -8.16 2.35 -0.88
N PHE A 144 -7.83 2.21 -2.15
CA PHE A 144 -7.09 1.06 -2.62
C PHE A 144 -6.30 1.37 -3.89
N VAL A 145 -5.27 0.58 -4.14
CA VAL A 145 -4.66 0.46 -5.45
C VAL A 145 -5.11 -0.84 -6.08
N ASN A 146 -5.52 -0.80 -7.35
CA ASN A 146 -5.84 -2.00 -8.11
C ASN A 146 -4.79 -2.20 -9.19
N ILE A 147 -4.05 -3.30 -9.10
CA ILE A 147 -3.04 -3.69 -10.05
C ILE A 147 -3.72 -4.52 -11.15
N THR A 148 -3.66 -4.04 -12.39
CA THR A 148 -4.04 -4.84 -13.56
C THR A 148 -2.77 -5.47 -14.12
N PRO A 149 -2.65 -6.81 -14.12
CA PRO A 149 -1.47 -7.47 -14.64
C PRO A 149 -1.25 -7.23 -16.14
N LYS A 150 -0.01 -7.29 -16.58
CA LYS A 150 0.37 -7.28 -17.98
C LYS A 150 -0.38 -8.34 -18.77
N ARG A 151 -0.72 -8.02 -20.02
CA ARG A 151 -1.38 -8.94 -20.95
C ARG A 151 -0.52 -9.12 -22.22
N PRO A 152 -0.56 -10.28 -22.88
CA PRO A 152 0.10 -10.45 -24.16
C PRO A 152 -0.57 -9.59 -25.24
N ASP A 153 0.22 -9.00 -26.13
CA ASP A 153 -0.28 -8.50 -27.41
C ASP A 153 -0.69 -9.68 -28.28
N LEU A 154 -1.76 -9.52 -29.06
CA LEU A 154 -2.25 -10.54 -29.99
C LEU A 154 -1.95 -10.23 -31.45
N ASN A 155 -1.36 -9.07 -31.75
CA ASN A 155 -1.09 -8.63 -33.09
C ASN A 155 0.38 -8.82 -33.49
N GLU A 156 1.29 -8.32 -32.63
CA GLU A 156 2.72 -8.33 -32.91
C GLU A 156 3.50 -8.86 -31.70
N PRO A 157 4.55 -9.67 -31.92
CA PRO A 157 5.46 -10.06 -30.85
C PRO A 157 6.31 -8.85 -30.44
N GLU A 158 6.50 -8.68 -29.16
CA GLU A 158 7.27 -7.58 -28.59
C GLU A 158 8.19 -8.11 -27.49
N GLY A 159 9.45 -7.68 -27.50
CA GLY A 159 10.43 -8.04 -26.49
C GLY A 159 11.20 -6.85 -25.94
N ARG A 160 11.55 -6.90 -24.66
CA ARG A 160 12.33 -5.88 -23.98
C ARG A 160 13.29 -6.52 -23.00
N VAL A 161 14.56 -6.09 -23.01
CA VAL A 161 15.56 -6.33 -21.95
C VAL A 161 15.92 -4.98 -21.36
N SER A 162 15.90 -4.87 -20.04
CA SER A 162 16.33 -3.69 -19.31
C SER A 162 17.39 -4.05 -18.29
N LEU A 163 18.43 -3.25 -18.21
CA LEU A 163 19.52 -3.36 -17.23
C LEU A 163 19.59 -2.02 -16.47
N THR A 164 19.59 -2.08 -15.17
CA THR A 164 19.66 -0.92 -14.29
C THR A 164 20.87 -1.01 -13.38
N GLY A 165 21.55 0.11 -13.15
CA GLY A 165 22.62 0.21 -12.16
C GLY A 165 22.54 1.58 -11.49
N GLY A 166 22.75 1.61 -10.18
CA GLY A 166 22.63 2.82 -9.36
C GLY A 166 23.75 2.94 -8.34
N GLU A 167 23.72 4.01 -7.56
CA GLU A 167 24.56 4.18 -6.40
C GLU A 167 24.24 3.10 -5.34
N TRP A 168 25.13 2.94 -4.38
CA TRP A 168 25.02 1.95 -3.29
C TRP A 168 24.87 0.50 -3.78
N ASP A 169 25.59 0.16 -4.87
CA ASP A 169 25.61 -1.20 -5.43
C ASP A 169 24.21 -1.71 -5.84
N GLN A 170 23.37 -0.82 -6.41
CA GLN A 170 22.06 -1.20 -6.92
C GLN A 170 22.17 -1.76 -8.33
N TYR A 171 21.64 -2.96 -8.54
CA TYR A 171 21.61 -3.62 -9.84
C TYR A 171 20.22 -4.23 -10.10
N GLY A 172 19.78 -4.13 -11.34
CA GLY A 172 18.53 -4.73 -11.78
C GLY A 172 18.63 -5.26 -13.21
N ALA A 173 17.94 -6.36 -13.48
CA ALA A 173 17.80 -6.91 -14.81
C ALA A 173 16.37 -7.39 -15.03
N GLN A 174 15.77 -7.01 -16.17
CA GLN A 174 14.43 -7.41 -16.56
C GLN A 174 14.42 -7.93 -18.00
N LEU A 175 13.70 -9.02 -18.23
CA LEU A 175 13.34 -9.52 -19.55
C LEU A 175 11.82 -9.62 -19.63
N ASP A 176 11.22 -8.97 -20.63
CA ASP A 176 9.78 -9.02 -20.90
C ASP A 176 9.57 -9.39 -22.36
N TYR A 177 8.77 -10.42 -22.61
CA TYR A 177 8.52 -10.87 -23.99
C TYR A 177 7.08 -11.34 -24.17
N SER A 178 6.42 -10.79 -25.20
CA SER A 178 5.09 -11.17 -25.64
C SER A 178 5.17 -11.97 -26.94
N TRP A 179 4.59 -13.18 -26.94
CA TRP A 179 4.47 -14.06 -28.11
C TRP A 179 3.05 -14.04 -28.65
N VAL A 180 2.92 -13.85 -29.94
CA VAL A 180 1.69 -14.12 -30.69
C VAL A 180 1.70 -15.61 -31.12
N ILE A 181 0.79 -16.41 -30.55
CA ILE A 181 0.64 -17.83 -30.93
C ILE A 181 -0.27 -17.96 -32.15
N ASP A 182 -1.42 -17.28 -32.11
CA ASP A 182 -2.38 -17.18 -33.22
C ASP A 182 -2.85 -15.71 -33.26
N PRO A 183 -2.53 -14.99 -34.35
CA PRO A 183 -2.87 -13.57 -34.46
C PRO A 183 -4.35 -13.28 -34.15
N GLU A 184 -4.59 -12.18 -33.41
CA GLU A 184 -5.91 -11.72 -32.99
C GLU A 184 -6.67 -12.70 -32.08
N ARG A 185 -6.07 -13.87 -31.71
CA ARG A 185 -6.77 -14.91 -30.95
C ARG A 185 -6.05 -15.37 -29.68
N GLN A 186 -4.74 -15.55 -29.72
CA GLN A 186 -4.03 -16.04 -28.55
C GLN A 186 -2.58 -15.63 -28.50
N GLY A 187 -2.13 -15.32 -27.31
CA GLY A 187 -0.75 -14.94 -27.02
C GLY A 187 -0.33 -15.33 -25.61
N VAL A 188 0.98 -15.31 -25.40
CA VAL A 188 1.64 -15.52 -24.10
C VAL A 188 2.60 -14.37 -23.85
N ARG A 189 2.67 -13.86 -22.62
CA ARG A 189 3.69 -12.91 -22.17
C ARG A 189 4.45 -13.51 -20.98
N LEU A 190 5.78 -13.38 -21.01
CA LEU A 190 6.66 -13.77 -19.91
C LEU A 190 7.45 -12.54 -19.50
N SER A 191 7.53 -12.28 -18.19
CA SER A 191 8.38 -11.24 -17.64
C SER A 191 9.18 -11.80 -16.48
N LEU A 192 10.49 -11.55 -16.48
CA LEU A 192 11.44 -11.97 -15.46
C LEU A 192 12.13 -10.73 -14.94
N GLU A 193 12.25 -10.57 -13.64
CA GLU A 193 12.99 -9.50 -13.01
C GLU A 193 13.85 -10.05 -11.88
N HIS A 194 15.06 -9.54 -11.78
CA HIS A 194 15.92 -9.74 -10.61
C HIS A 194 16.54 -8.41 -10.21
N LYS A 195 16.48 -8.12 -8.92
CA LYS A 195 17.06 -6.95 -8.30
C LYS A 195 17.99 -7.39 -7.17
N ASP A 196 19.17 -6.77 -7.10
CA ASP A 196 20.13 -6.85 -6.01
C ASP A 196 20.52 -5.42 -5.67
N GLU A 197 19.95 -4.88 -4.60
CA GLU A 197 19.98 -3.47 -4.27
C GLU A 197 20.56 -3.27 -2.87
N GLY A 198 21.78 -2.73 -2.81
CA GLY A 198 22.28 -2.10 -1.60
C GLY A 198 21.53 -0.79 -1.30
N SER A 199 21.83 -0.17 -0.18
CA SER A 199 21.12 1.01 0.29
C SER A 199 22.05 2.10 0.80
N PHE A 200 21.56 3.34 0.83
CA PHE A 200 22.16 4.43 1.57
C PHE A 200 22.25 4.15 3.07
N TYR A 201 21.26 3.43 3.62
CA TYR A 201 21.20 3.14 5.04
C TYR A 201 22.16 2.02 5.42
N ASP A 202 22.82 2.17 6.58
CA ASP A 202 23.77 1.18 7.08
C ASP A 202 23.07 -0.19 7.22
N TYR A 203 23.66 -1.26 6.64
CA TYR A 203 23.17 -2.64 6.69
C TYR A 203 21.81 -2.91 6.02
N ALA A 204 21.30 -1.99 5.21
CA ALA A 204 20.04 -2.19 4.52
C ALA A 204 20.24 -2.59 3.05
N GLY A 205 19.31 -3.34 2.52
CA GLY A 205 19.29 -3.79 1.13
C GLY A 205 18.01 -4.52 0.77
N LEU A 206 17.89 -4.90 -0.51
CA LEU A 206 16.81 -5.70 -1.05
C LEU A 206 17.37 -6.63 -2.13
N ASP A 207 17.05 -7.92 -2.04
CA ASP A 207 17.23 -8.89 -3.11
C ASP A 207 15.88 -9.45 -3.53
N SER A 208 15.60 -9.54 -4.82
CA SER A 208 14.32 -10.08 -5.26
C SER A 208 14.38 -10.73 -6.63
N THR A 209 13.53 -11.74 -6.79
CA THR A 209 13.28 -12.40 -8.07
C THR A 209 11.78 -12.49 -8.32
N ASN A 210 11.32 -11.94 -9.45
CA ASN A 210 9.93 -12.01 -9.87
C ASN A 210 9.82 -12.73 -11.22
N LEU A 211 8.97 -13.73 -11.27
CA LEU A 211 8.63 -14.50 -12.47
C LEU A 211 7.14 -14.31 -12.76
N PHE A 212 6.83 -13.73 -13.90
CA PHE A 212 5.46 -13.50 -14.33
C PHE A 212 5.18 -14.16 -15.69
N ALA A 213 4.00 -14.80 -15.81
CA ALA A 213 3.50 -15.36 -17.04
C ALA A 213 2.03 -15.02 -17.23
N ALA A 214 1.64 -14.62 -18.43
CA ALA A 214 0.26 -14.37 -18.79
C ALA A 214 -0.10 -15.07 -20.10
N TYR A 215 -1.34 -15.56 -20.16
CA TYR A 215 -1.95 -16.16 -21.35
C TYR A 215 -3.27 -15.47 -21.65
N ARG A 216 -3.48 -15.07 -22.88
CA ARG A 216 -4.72 -14.47 -23.37
C ARG A 216 -5.28 -15.29 -24.52
N LEU A 217 -6.56 -15.64 -24.46
CA LEU A 217 -7.27 -16.42 -25.46
C LEU A 217 -8.62 -15.77 -25.76
N LEU A 218 -8.91 -15.59 -27.05
CA LEU A 218 -10.21 -15.23 -27.59
C LEU A 218 -10.78 -16.44 -28.34
N PRO A 219 -11.48 -17.36 -27.66
CA PRO A 219 -12.02 -18.58 -28.28
C PRO A 219 -13.04 -18.27 -29.38
N ALA A 220 -13.75 -17.14 -29.23
CA ALA A 220 -14.70 -16.58 -30.18
C ALA A 220 -14.75 -15.05 -30.03
N GLU A 221 -15.31 -14.33 -30.99
CA GLU A 221 -15.44 -12.86 -30.96
C GLU A 221 -16.14 -12.31 -29.70
N HIS A 222 -16.95 -13.12 -29.04
CA HIS A 222 -17.71 -12.76 -27.85
C HIS A 222 -17.16 -13.36 -26.58
N MET A 223 -15.95 -13.94 -26.61
CA MET A 223 -15.34 -14.63 -25.46
C MET A 223 -13.87 -14.21 -25.29
N GLU A 224 -13.49 -13.90 -24.08
CA GLU A 224 -12.11 -13.63 -23.70
C GLU A 224 -11.75 -14.33 -22.41
N TRP A 225 -10.59 -14.94 -22.37
CA TRP A 225 -10.02 -15.59 -21.19
C TRP A 225 -8.58 -15.15 -20.99
N ASN A 226 -8.33 -14.53 -19.84
CA ASN A 226 -7.01 -14.11 -19.40
C ASN A 226 -6.61 -14.92 -18.18
N VAL A 227 -5.42 -15.50 -18.20
CA VAL A 227 -4.82 -16.24 -17.06
C VAL A 227 -3.44 -15.64 -16.80
N SER A 228 -3.10 -15.41 -15.55
CA SER A 228 -1.75 -15.01 -15.17
C SER A 228 -1.27 -15.74 -13.93
N LEU A 229 0.03 -15.97 -13.87
CA LEU A 229 0.77 -16.57 -12.77
C LEU A 229 1.93 -15.66 -12.43
N GLU A 230 2.14 -15.38 -11.15
CA GLU A 230 3.27 -14.65 -10.63
C GLU A 230 3.88 -15.41 -9.46
N TYR A 231 5.19 -15.59 -9.47
CA TYR A 231 5.99 -16.04 -8.35
C TYR A 231 6.95 -14.91 -7.99
N TYR A 232 6.97 -14.54 -6.73
CA TYR A 232 7.82 -13.48 -6.22
C TYR A 232 8.49 -13.92 -4.93
N ASP A 233 9.80 -13.88 -4.93
CA ASP A 233 10.69 -14.14 -3.81
C ASP A 233 11.46 -12.86 -3.51
N VAL A 234 11.45 -12.41 -2.25
CA VAL A 234 12.04 -11.15 -1.83
C VAL A 234 12.62 -11.26 -0.42
N GLU A 235 13.87 -10.82 -0.29
CA GLU A 235 14.52 -10.53 0.97
C GLU A 235 14.79 -9.04 1.09
N TRP A 236 14.50 -8.44 2.23
CA TRP A 236 14.77 -7.02 2.46
C TRP A 236 15.16 -6.77 3.91
N THR A 237 15.72 -5.62 4.20
CA THR A 237 16.06 -5.25 5.57
C THR A 237 14.91 -4.51 6.23
N ASP A 238 14.44 -5.01 7.37
CA ASP A 238 13.60 -4.25 8.26
C ASP A 238 14.36 -3.03 8.78
N ASN A 239 13.80 -1.85 8.60
CA ASN A 239 14.47 -0.60 8.91
C ASN A 239 13.50 0.34 9.64
N ALA A 240 13.71 0.49 10.92
CA ALA A 240 12.89 1.36 11.76
C ALA A 240 13.29 2.85 11.70
N GLY A 241 14.27 3.21 10.87
CA GLY A 241 14.74 4.59 10.78
C GLY A 241 15.59 5.02 11.98
N ILE A 242 15.47 6.27 12.39
CA ILE A 242 16.17 6.83 13.56
C ILE A 242 15.19 6.94 14.71
N ASN A 243 15.53 6.35 15.84
CA ASN A 243 14.75 6.42 17.06
C ASN A 243 14.99 7.74 17.82
N ARG A 244 14.15 8.05 18.80
CA ARG A 244 14.23 9.24 19.69
C ARG A 244 14.26 10.57 18.90
N PRO A 245 13.34 10.78 17.96
CA PRO A 245 13.33 12.04 17.21
C PRO A 245 13.05 13.23 18.15
N THR A 246 13.94 14.21 18.08
CA THR A 246 13.79 15.51 18.73
C THR A 246 13.79 16.61 17.68
N GLN A 247 13.38 17.83 18.02
CA GLN A 247 13.49 18.94 17.07
C GLN A 247 14.96 19.21 16.70
N ASN A 248 15.90 18.99 17.65
CA ASN A 248 17.34 19.10 17.37
C ASN A 248 17.84 18.04 16.36
N LEU A 249 17.25 16.84 16.38
CA LEU A 249 17.56 15.83 15.36
C LEU A 249 17.08 16.29 13.98
N ILE A 250 15.87 16.79 13.90
CA ILE A 250 15.26 17.23 12.62
C ILE A 250 16.02 18.42 12.05
N ASP A 251 16.29 19.45 12.87
CA ASP A 251 16.86 20.72 12.40
C ASP A 251 18.38 20.68 12.24
N HIS A 252 19.07 19.86 13.02
CA HIS A 252 20.53 19.92 13.14
C HIS A 252 21.24 18.57 13.05
N GLY A 253 20.49 17.45 12.96
CA GLY A 253 21.03 16.10 12.96
C GLY A 253 21.65 15.69 14.31
N LEU A 254 21.20 16.30 15.42
CA LEU A 254 21.69 16.02 16.77
C LEU A 254 20.87 14.92 17.43
N TYR A 255 21.50 13.78 17.63
CA TYR A 255 20.91 12.60 18.23
C TYR A 255 21.17 12.50 19.72
N VAL A 256 20.17 12.12 20.49
CA VAL A 256 20.25 11.93 21.93
C VAL A 256 20.96 10.63 22.27
N GLN A 257 22.12 10.73 22.92
CA GLN A 257 22.90 9.58 23.36
C GLN A 257 22.45 9.06 24.73
N GLY A 258 22.69 7.80 24.97
CA GLY A 258 22.45 7.12 26.26
C GLY A 258 21.72 5.79 26.05
N GLN A 259 22.29 4.73 26.58
CA GLN A 259 21.67 3.41 26.54
C GLN A 259 20.55 3.32 27.57
N GLY A 260 19.43 2.72 27.21
CA GLY A 260 18.37 2.44 28.14
C GLY A 260 18.79 1.36 29.17
N VAL A 261 18.32 1.51 30.39
CA VAL A 261 18.58 0.59 31.49
C VAL A 261 17.25 0.05 32.01
N GLN A 262 17.13 -1.28 32.08
CA GLN A 262 15.95 -1.93 32.64
C GLN A 262 15.76 -1.58 34.14
N PRO A 263 14.55 -1.61 34.67
CA PRO A 263 14.28 -1.36 36.10
C PRO A 263 15.09 -2.23 37.06
N ASN A 264 15.50 -3.43 36.64
CA ASN A 264 16.36 -4.33 37.42
C ASN A 264 17.86 -4.00 37.32
N GLY A 265 18.24 -2.92 36.62
CA GLY A 265 19.61 -2.49 36.42
C GLY A 265 20.34 -3.16 35.25
N SER A 266 19.68 -4.04 34.47
CA SER A 266 20.25 -4.61 33.27
C SER A 266 20.43 -3.53 32.21
N THR A 267 21.57 -3.53 31.54
CA THR A 267 21.85 -2.66 30.37
C THR A 267 21.37 -3.26 29.04
N VAL A 268 20.80 -4.46 29.09
CA VAL A 268 20.14 -5.05 27.93
C VAL A 268 18.88 -4.24 27.66
N PRO A 269 18.71 -3.67 26.48
CA PRO A 269 17.50 -2.90 26.14
C PRO A 269 16.23 -3.75 26.25
N GLY A 270 15.10 -3.11 26.39
CA GLY A 270 13.79 -3.76 26.44
C GLY A 270 12.69 -2.75 26.71
N ALA A 271 11.44 -3.15 26.60
CA ALA A 271 10.27 -2.29 26.67
C ALA A 271 10.22 -1.34 27.88
N PHE A 272 10.83 -1.74 28.98
CA PHE A 272 10.84 -0.98 30.24
C PHE A 272 12.16 -0.26 30.52
N ALA A 273 13.05 -0.21 29.52
CA ALA A 273 14.34 0.43 29.68
C ALA A 273 14.17 1.95 29.75
N VAL A 274 14.73 2.56 30.78
CA VAL A 274 14.77 4.00 30.96
C VAL A 274 16.04 4.54 30.33
N VAL A 275 15.91 5.49 29.44
CA VAL A 275 17.06 6.19 28.84
C VAL A 275 17.50 7.29 29.78
N SER A 276 18.79 7.28 30.16
CA SER A 276 19.44 8.39 30.84
C SER A 276 20.31 9.13 29.82
N PRO A 277 19.90 10.29 29.33
CA PRO A 277 20.64 11.03 28.35
C PRO A 277 22.04 11.41 28.81
N THR A 278 23.04 11.16 27.99
CA THR A 278 24.45 11.51 28.28
C THR A 278 24.94 12.70 27.47
N GLY A 279 24.13 13.17 26.52
CA GLY A 279 24.41 14.30 25.65
C GLY A 279 23.77 14.13 24.28
N GLU A 280 24.07 15.06 23.39
CA GLU A 280 23.69 15.02 21.98
C GLU A 280 24.93 14.99 21.08
N VAL A 281 24.84 14.28 19.96
CA VAL A 281 25.92 14.19 18.99
C VAL A 281 25.33 14.18 17.57
N LYS A 282 26.07 14.74 16.62
CA LYS A 282 25.68 14.66 15.22
C LYS A 282 25.76 13.21 14.72
N ILE A 283 24.67 12.69 14.18
CA ILE A 283 24.56 11.33 13.65
C ILE A 283 24.53 11.39 12.10
N PRO A 284 25.22 10.47 11.38
CA PRO A 284 25.04 10.33 9.95
C PRO A 284 23.59 9.92 9.63
N ARG A 285 23.00 10.49 8.59
CA ARG A 285 21.65 10.15 8.14
C ARG A 285 21.51 8.69 7.67
N SER A 286 22.63 8.04 7.29
CA SER A 286 22.65 6.61 6.96
C SER A 286 22.49 5.69 8.17
N ARG A 287 22.72 6.21 9.38
CA ARG A 287 22.69 5.40 10.60
C ARG A 287 21.30 5.30 11.15
N VAL A 288 20.67 4.17 10.88
CA VAL A 288 19.31 3.84 11.24
C VAL A 288 19.27 2.56 12.11
N HIS A 289 18.10 2.23 12.62
CA HIS A 289 17.90 1.03 13.42
C HIS A 289 17.77 -0.18 12.50
N THR A 290 18.89 -0.79 12.17
CA THR A 290 19.06 -1.98 11.34
C THR A 290 20.15 -2.87 11.95
N HIS A 291 20.13 -4.16 11.68
CA HIS A 291 21.20 -5.09 12.07
C HIS A 291 21.57 -6.01 10.90
N PRO A 292 22.85 -6.31 10.65
CA PRO A 292 23.27 -7.13 9.50
C PRO A 292 22.83 -8.59 9.59
N ASP A 293 22.43 -9.07 10.78
CA ASP A 293 21.97 -10.45 11.00
C ASP A 293 20.43 -10.53 11.10
N ASP A 294 19.71 -9.45 10.81
CA ASP A 294 18.25 -9.48 10.68
C ASP A 294 17.86 -10.30 9.45
N ILE A 295 16.83 -11.13 9.58
CA ILE A 295 16.22 -11.90 8.49
C ILE A 295 14.85 -11.30 8.24
N ASN A 296 14.54 -10.96 7.00
CA ASN A 296 13.21 -10.53 6.60
C ASN A 296 13.00 -10.93 5.14
N GLY A 297 12.14 -11.90 4.90
CA GLY A 297 11.91 -12.45 3.57
C GLY A 297 10.46 -12.89 3.37
N ALA A 298 10.03 -12.97 2.12
CA ALA A 298 8.73 -13.49 1.76
C ALA A 298 8.74 -14.15 0.38
N GLU A 299 7.96 -15.22 0.26
CA GLU A 299 7.62 -15.86 -1.01
C GLU A 299 6.13 -15.75 -1.28
N THR A 300 5.74 -15.38 -2.50
CA THR A 300 4.34 -15.33 -2.91
C THR A 300 4.13 -16.03 -4.24
N LEU A 301 2.98 -16.72 -4.35
CA LEU A 301 2.48 -17.28 -5.60
C LEU A 301 1.07 -16.77 -5.84
N LEU A 302 0.85 -16.07 -6.96
CA LEU A 302 -0.46 -15.55 -7.35
C LEU A 302 -0.92 -16.18 -8.65
N LEU A 303 -2.17 -16.61 -8.68
CA LEU A 303 -2.82 -17.11 -9.89
C LEU A 303 -4.13 -16.34 -10.11
N HIS A 304 -4.31 -15.78 -11.28
CA HIS A 304 -5.54 -15.15 -11.72
C HIS A 304 -6.12 -15.85 -12.95
N SER A 305 -7.45 -15.93 -12.99
CA SER A 305 -8.20 -16.32 -14.17
C SER A 305 -9.39 -15.38 -14.33
N VAL A 306 -9.45 -14.64 -15.43
CA VAL A 306 -10.53 -13.73 -15.76
C VAL A 306 -11.18 -14.21 -17.06
N PHE A 307 -12.40 -14.71 -16.96
CA PHE A 307 -13.19 -15.18 -18.08
C PHE A 307 -14.37 -14.22 -18.32
N ASN A 308 -14.50 -13.75 -19.54
CA ASN A 308 -15.53 -12.84 -19.97
C ASN A 308 -16.25 -13.39 -21.19
N VAL A 309 -17.60 -13.42 -21.17
CA VAL A 309 -18.40 -13.88 -22.29
C VAL A 309 -19.68 -13.06 -22.45
N GLU A 310 -19.94 -12.60 -23.67
CA GLU A 310 -21.21 -12.01 -24.06
C GLU A 310 -22.20 -13.13 -24.42
N LEU A 311 -23.18 -13.35 -23.55
CA LEU A 311 -24.19 -14.41 -23.71
C LEU A 311 -25.28 -14.02 -24.72
N ALA A 312 -25.59 -12.73 -24.80
CA ALA A 312 -26.54 -12.12 -25.70
C ALA A 312 -26.30 -10.60 -25.76
N ASP A 313 -26.99 -9.93 -26.66
CA ASP A 313 -26.99 -8.45 -26.70
C ASP A 313 -27.31 -7.90 -25.29
N SER A 314 -26.39 -7.13 -24.75
CA SER A 314 -26.50 -6.51 -23.41
C SER A 314 -26.54 -7.52 -22.23
N ILE A 315 -26.16 -8.77 -22.42
CA ILE A 315 -25.96 -9.75 -21.34
C ILE A 315 -24.54 -10.29 -21.37
N ARG A 316 -23.76 -9.98 -20.33
CA ARG A 316 -22.36 -10.40 -20.19
C ARG A 316 -22.17 -11.12 -18.87
N LEU A 317 -21.42 -12.22 -18.90
CA LEU A 317 -20.95 -12.93 -17.72
C LEU A 317 -19.45 -12.71 -17.57
N VAL A 318 -19.04 -12.33 -16.36
CA VAL A 318 -17.62 -12.23 -15.97
C VAL A 318 -17.38 -13.14 -14.78
N ASN A 319 -16.37 -13.99 -14.88
CA ASN A 319 -15.91 -14.81 -13.76
C ASN A 319 -14.44 -14.48 -13.48
N ARG A 320 -14.13 -14.22 -12.24
CA ARG A 320 -12.77 -13.98 -11.75
C ARG A 320 -12.45 -15.01 -10.68
N SER A 321 -11.37 -15.74 -10.88
CA SER A 321 -10.83 -16.68 -9.88
C SER A 321 -9.43 -16.26 -9.49
N TYR A 322 -9.13 -16.40 -8.24
CA TYR A 322 -7.90 -15.97 -7.63
C TYR A 322 -7.39 -17.01 -6.63
N TYR A 323 -6.09 -17.23 -6.65
CA TYR A 323 -5.36 -17.95 -5.63
C TYR A 323 -4.11 -17.18 -5.26
N GLU A 324 -3.84 -17.06 -3.97
CA GLU A 324 -2.60 -16.51 -3.41
C GLU A 324 -2.11 -17.43 -2.31
N HIS A 325 -0.82 -17.73 -2.36
CA HIS A 325 -0.07 -18.35 -1.28
C HIS A 325 1.02 -17.38 -0.83
N LEU A 326 1.19 -17.23 0.46
CA LEU A 326 2.20 -16.37 1.09
C LEU A 326 2.91 -17.15 2.19
N GLU A 327 4.24 -17.18 2.14
CA GLU A 327 5.12 -17.50 3.25
C GLU A 327 5.97 -16.27 3.60
N ARG A 328 6.26 -16.07 4.90
CA ARG A 328 7.07 -14.96 5.36
C ARG A 328 7.82 -15.32 6.64
N GLU A 329 9.07 -14.88 6.72
CA GLU A 329 9.87 -15.00 7.93
C GLU A 329 10.55 -13.67 8.24
N GLU A 330 10.32 -13.17 9.47
CA GLU A 330 11.02 -12.03 10.04
C GLU A 330 11.59 -12.41 11.40
N ILE A 331 12.88 -12.26 11.55
CA ILE A 331 13.61 -12.51 12.80
C ILE A 331 14.58 -11.35 12.96
N ALA A 332 14.27 -10.45 13.88
CA ALA A 332 15.12 -9.31 14.17
C ALA A 332 15.94 -9.50 15.44
N GLN A 333 17.15 -8.98 15.46
CA GLN A 333 18.08 -9.10 16.59
C GLN A 333 17.60 -8.35 17.84
N ASN A 334 16.62 -7.46 17.70
CA ASN A 334 15.95 -6.80 18.80
C ASN A 334 14.87 -7.65 19.49
N SER A 335 14.88 -8.96 19.30
CA SER A 335 13.91 -9.93 19.83
C SER A 335 12.50 -9.80 19.27
N PHE A 336 12.35 -9.35 18.04
CA PHE A 336 11.10 -9.39 17.30
C PHE A 336 11.09 -10.60 16.36
N VAL A 337 9.99 -11.35 16.35
CA VAL A 337 9.79 -12.49 15.46
C VAL A 337 8.38 -12.46 14.90
N GLU A 338 8.25 -12.61 13.58
CA GLU A 338 6.99 -12.83 12.91
C GLU A 338 7.15 -13.81 11.75
N ILE A 339 6.38 -14.88 11.77
CA ILE A 339 6.42 -15.94 10.77
C ILE A 339 5.00 -16.18 10.27
N VAL A 340 4.80 -16.10 8.96
CA VAL A 340 3.65 -16.66 8.27
C VAL A 340 4.10 -18.00 7.69
N ASP A 341 3.70 -19.10 8.35
CA ASP A 341 4.02 -20.48 7.94
C ASP A 341 2.92 -21.02 7.01
N GLY A 342 2.56 -20.23 6.03
CA GLY A 342 1.51 -20.44 5.03
C GLY A 342 0.27 -19.59 5.28
N ALA A 343 -0.08 -18.79 4.27
CA ALA A 343 -1.36 -18.12 4.15
C ALA A 343 -1.93 -18.37 2.75
N ASP A 344 -2.99 -19.17 2.69
CA ASP A 344 -3.68 -19.52 1.46
C ASP A 344 -4.97 -18.73 1.30
N THR A 345 -5.16 -18.12 0.15
CA THR A 345 -6.40 -17.46 -0.23
C THR A 345 -6.93 -18.03 -1.53
N LEU A 346 -8.19 -18.46 -1.53
CA LEU A 346 -8.92 -18.83 -2.72
C LEU A 346 -10.17 -17.95 -2.84
N GLU A 347 -10.32 -17.25 -3.95
CA GLU A 347 -11.49 -16.40 -4.18
C GLU A 347 -12.07 -16.61 -5.58
N ASN A 348 -13.40 -16.61 -5.67
CA ASN A 348 -14.13 -16.56 -6.93
C ASN A 348 -15.22 -15.50 -6.87
N ARG A 349 -15.27 -14.64 -7.88
CA ARG A 349 -16.33 -13.66 -8.09
C ARG A 349 -16.96 -13.85 -9.46
N THR A 350 -18.28 -13.98 -9.48
CA THR A 350 -19.06 -14.08 -10.71
C THR A 350 -20.02 -12.90 -10.81
N GLU A 351 -19.98 -12.21 -11.93
CA GLU A 351 -20.80 -11.05 -12.24
C GLU A 351 -21.65 -11.32 -13.46
N LEU A 352 -22.94 -11.05 -13.40
CA LEU A 352 -23.88 -11.07 -14.51
C LEU A 352 -24.36 -9.64 -14.79
N HIS A 353 -23.90 -9.09 -15.89
CA HIS A 353 -24.30 -7.78 -16.38
C HIS A 353 -25.48 -7.92 -17.31
N ILE A 354 -26.63 -7.33 -16.95
CA ILE A 354 -27.85 -7.34 -17.74
C ILE A 354 -28.26 -5.89 -17.98
N HIS A 355 -28.07 -5.36 -19.20
CA HIS A 355 -28.30 -3.95 -19.53
C HIS A 355 -27.54 -3.05 -18.54
N ASN A 356 -28.29 -2.34 -17.70
CA ASN A 356 -27.78 -1.38 -16.71
C ASN A 356 -27.63 -1.98 -15.30
N THR A 357 -27.82 -3.28 -15.14
CA THR A 357 -27.79 -3.98 -13.84
C THR A 357 -26.66 -4.98 -13.80
N THR A 358 -25.86 -4.91 -12.76
CA THR A 358 -24.89 -5.94 -12.40
C THR A 358 -25.39 -6.70 -11.19
N LEU A 359 -25.48 -8.00 -11.30
CA LEU A 359 -25.73 -8.94 -10.19
C LEU A 359 -24.46 -9.75 -9.99
N GLY A 360 -24.06 -9.96 -8.76
CA GLY A 360 -22.88 -10.76 -8.53
C GLY A 360 -22.88 -11.53 -7.22
N ALA A 361 -22.06 -12.55 -7.22
CA ALA A 361 -21.75 -13.38 -6.06
C ALA A 361 -20.23 -13.53 -5.93
N ASN A 362 -19.77 -13.60 -4.69
CA ASN A 362 -18.36 -13.84 -4.40
C ASN A 362 -18.25 -14.85 -3.25
N LEU A 363 -17.23 -15.68 -3.33
CA LEU A 363 -16.83 -16.61 -2.28
C LEU A 363 -15.33 -16.50 -2.09
N ARG A 364 -14.89 -16.23 -0.85
CA ARG A 364 -13.49 -16.18 -0.44
C ARG A 364 -13.27 -17.13 0.71
N TYR A 365 -12.23 -17.92 0.62
CA TYR A 365 -11.66 -18.75 1.68
C TYR A 365 -10.26 -18.25 1.99
N ASN A 366 -9.92 -18.15 3.25
CA ASN A 366 -8.59 -17.80 3.72
C ASN A 366 -8.19 -18.74 4.86
N ASP A 367 -6.92 -19.21 4.84
CA ASP A 367 -6.34 -20.10 5.83
C ASP A 367 -4.94 -19.61 6.17
N VAL A 368 -4.65 -19.39 7.45
CA VAL A 368 -3.42 -18.76 7.90
C VAL A 368 -2.87 -19.47 9.10
N LEU A 369 -1.60 -19.87 9.03
CA LEU A 369 -0.81 -20.28 10.17
C LEU A 369 0.31 -19.26 10.39
N GLY A 370 0.32 -18.61 11.53
CA GLY A 370 1.29 -17.60 11.85
C GLY A 370 1.76 -17.65 13.29
N TYR A 371 3.00 -17.22 13.51
CA TYR A 371 3.64 -17.17 14.81
C TYR A 371 4.30 -15.82 15.02
N SER A 372 4.18 -15.25 16.20
CA SER A 372 4.86 -14.02 16.55
C SER A 372 5.52 -14.10 17.92
N GLN A 373 6.50 -13.25 18.13
CA GLN A 373 7.08 -12.97 19.42
C GLN A 373 7.38 -11.48 19.48
N PHE A 374 6.75 -10.80 20.39
CA PHE A 374 6.90 -9.38 20.62
C PHE A 374 6.91 -9.12 22.13
N THR A 375 8.03 -9.49 22.78
CA THR A 375 8.16 -9.38 24.25
C THR A 375 8.80 -8.07 24.68
N THR A 376 9.40 -7.34 23.73
CA THR A 376 10.12 -6.10 24.01
C THR A 376 9.93 -5.09 22.89
N GLU A 377 9.63 -3.85 23.26
CA GLU A 377 9.67 -2.70 22.37
C GLU A 377 11.05 -2.06 22.53
N ALA A 378 11.97 -2.43 21.67
CA ALA A 378 13.38 -2.19 21.92
C ALA A 378 13.98 -1.02 21.15
N ASP A 379 13.29 -0.53 20.13
CA ASP A 379 13.82 0.49 19.24
C ASP A 379 14.17 1.76 19.98
N LEU A 380 13.32 2.20 20.88
CA LEU A 380 13.51 3.47 21.58
C LEU A 380 14.69 3.48 22.57
N PRO A 381 14.91 2.45 23.44
CA PRO A 381 16.00 2.47 24.39
C PRO A 381 17.39 2.25 23.77
N THR A 382 17.48 1.81 22.54
CA THR A 382 18.77 1.59 21.85
C THR A 382 19.49 2.88 21.55
N ASP A 383 20.78 2.96 21.88
CA ASP A 383 21.67 4.07 21.46
C ASP A 383 22.35 3.74 20.13
N LEU A 384 21.89 4.38 19.06
CA LEU A 384 22.42 4.17 17.70
C LEU A 384 23.90 4.63 17.54
N THR A 385 24.42 5.43 18.48
CA THR A 385 25.83 5.87 18.46
C THR A 385 26.77 4.89 19.14
N GLY A 386 26.20 3.92 19.87
CA GLY A 386 26.93 2.85 20.52
C GLY A 386 27.41 1.74 19.55
N PRO A 387 28.06 0.71 20.06
CA PRO A 387 28.42 -0.46 19.27
C PRO A 387 27.19 -1.18 18.73
N LEU A 388 27.34 -1.92 17.63
CA LEU A 388 26.25 -2.67 16.99
C LEU A 388 25.54 -3.62 17.96
N SER A 389 26.27 -4.23 18.88
CA SER A 389 25.72 -5.09 19.93
C SER A 389 24.70 -4.41 20.85
N ASN A 390 24.58 -3.06 20.84
CA ASN A 390 23.51 -2.37 21.55
C ASN A 390 22.14 -2.56 20.89
N ARG A 391 22.10 -2.98 19.63
CA ARG A 391 20.88 -3.28 18.88
C ARG A 391 20.43 -4.72 19.02
N GLU A 392 21.29 -5.58 19.60
CA GLU A 392 20.94 -6.95 19.92
C GLU A 392 20.25 -7.01 21.28
N ILE A 393 19.05 -7.60 21.31
CA ILE A 393 18.27 -7.75 22.52
C ILE A 393 17.93 -9.22 22.71
N PRO A 394 18.86 -9.99 23.29
CA PRO A 394 18.62 -11.41 23.51
C PRO A 394 17.52 -11.61 24.57
N LEU A 395 16.65 -12.57 24.31
CA LEU A 395 15.68 -13.02 25.29
C LEU A 395 16.37 -13.51 26.57
N THR A 396 15.92 -13.04 27.70
CA THR A 396 16.36 -13.53 29.02
C THR A 396 15.84 -14.93 29.28
N ASP A 397 16.46 -15.68 30.21
CA ASP A 397 15.99 -17.01 30.59
C ASP A 397 14.54 -16.98 31.13
N ALA A 398 14.15 -15.90 31.81
CA ALA A 398 12.80 -15.70 32.28
C ALA A 398 11.78 -15.50 31.15
N GLN A 399 12.15 -14.75 30.11
CA GLN A 399 11.33 -14.62 28.91
C GLN A 399 11.22 -15.95 28.15
N LYS A 400 12.34 -16.63 27.93
CA LYS A 400 12.34 -17.95 27.26
C LYS A 400 11.49 -18.98 27.99
N ALA A 401 11.42 -18.92 29.30
CA ALA A 401 10.60 -19.84 30.11
C ALA A 401 9.08 -19.61 29.90
N ARG A 402 8.67 -18.45 29.40
CA ARG A 402 7.28 -18.11 29.09
C ARG A 402 6.91 -18.35 27.62
N LEU A 403 7.89 -18.44 26.75
CA LEU A 403 7.74 -18.64 25.32
C LEU A 403 7.81 -20.12 24.95
N VAL A 404 7.49 -20.42 23.72
CA VAL A 404 7.63 -21.77 23.14
C VAL A 404 8.74 -21.76 22.12
N GLU A 405 9.67 -22.70 22.25
CA GLU A 405 10.73 -22.88 21.25
C GLU A 405 10.12 -23.61 20.02
N LEU A 406 9.90 -22.86 18.93
CA LEU A 406 9.33 -23.38 17.68
C LEU A 406 10.34 -24.26 16.95
N ARG A 407 11.60 -23.82 16.90
CA ARG A 407 12.77 -24.55 16.39
C ARG A 407 14.01 -24.11 17.16
N PRO A 408 15.13 -24.84 17.09
CA PRO A 408 16.30 -24.54 17.91
C PRO A 408 16.74 -23.09 17.87
N GLY A 409 16.63 -22.41 19.03
CA GLY A 409 16.99 -21.00 19.22
C GLY A 409 15.91 -19.99 18.83
N LEU A 410 14.81 -20.40 18.22
CA LEU A 410 13.71 -19.54 17.82
C LEU A 410 12.52 -19.71 18.77
N PHE A 411 12.18 -18.64 19.47
CA PHE A 411 11.09 -18.61 20.44
C PHE A 411 9.93 -17.76 19.93
N VAL A 412 8.72 -18.25 20.15
CA VAL A 412 7.49 -17.57 19.76
C VAL A 412 6.51 -17.54 20.94
N SER A 413 5.61 -16.58 20.94
CA SER A 413 4.59 -16.47 21.97
C SER A 413 3.47 -17.48 21.73
N PRO A 414 2.85 -18.06 22.78
CA PRO A 414 1.51 -18.64 22.67
C PRO A 414 0.53 -17.57 22.15
N GLY A 415 -0.45 -17.97 21.35
CA GLY A 415 -1.31 -17.00 20.67
C GLY A 415 -2.18 -16.16 21.61
N ALA A 416 -2.94 -16.79 22.48
CA ALA A 416 -3.80 -16.06 23.39
C ALA A 416 -3.02 -15.50 24.59
N GLN A 417 -3.67 -14.63 25.33
CA GLN A 417 -3.11 -14.04 26.55
C GLN A 417 -3.21 -15.02 27.71
N TYR A 418 -2.24 -15.90 27.83
CA TYR A 418 -2.12 -16.80 28.96
C TYR A 418 -1.47 -16.10 30.14
N ASP A 419 -2.06 -16.26 31.33
CA ASP A 419 -1.49 -15.84 32.59
C ASP A 419 -0.65 -17.01 33.17
N ILE A 420 0.63 -17.08 32.79
CA ILE A 420 1.52 -18.18 33.16
C ILE A 420 2.08 -17.97 34.57
N ASP A 421 2.33 -16.72 34.97
CA ASP A 421 2.88 -16.40 36.29
C ASP A 421 1.81 -16.25 37.39
N GLY A 422 0.53 -16.24 37.01
CA GLY A 422 -0.60 -16.23 37.92
C GLY A 422 -0.87 -14.88 38.59
N ASP A 423 -0.45 -13.79 37.96
CA ASP A 423 -0.66 -12.44 38.49
C ASP A 423 -2.03 -11.83 38.11
N GLY A 424 -2.81 -12.51 37.31
CA GLY A 424 -4.13 -12.09 36.84
C GLY A 424 -4.11 -11.21 35.58
N VAL A 425 -2.95 -11.06 34.96
CA VAL A 425 -2.77 -10.32 33.70
C VAL A 425 -2.23 -11.25 32.65
N GLY A 426 -2.73 -11.14 31.43
CA GLY A 426 -2.23 -11.95 30.30
C GLY A 426 -0.80 -11.56 29.91
N ASP A 427 0.03 -12.57 29.65
CA ASP A 427 1.46 -12.41 29.38
C ASP A 427 1.81 -12.03 27.95
N PHE A 428 0.87 -12.24 27.00
CA PHE A 428 1.15 -12.17 25.55
C PHE A 428 0.17 -11.27 24.79
N ASN A 429 -0.15 -10.11 25.35
CA ASN A 429 -1.14 -9.18 24.82
C ASN A 429 -0.81 -8.57 23.45
N LEU A 430 0.39 -8.76 22.96
CA LEU A 430 0.83 -8.32 21.62
C LEU A 430 1.05 -9.48 20.64
N SER A 431 0.72 -10.70 21.03
CA SER A 431 0.91 -11.86 20.17
C SER A 431 -0.12 -11.91 19.04
N ASP A 432 0.37 -12.06 17.81
CA ASP A 432 -0.41 -12.35 16.62
C ASP A 432 -0.36 -13.85 16.22
N THR A 433 0.19 -14.71 17.11
CA THR A 433 0.23 -16.15 16.88
C THR A 433 -1.17 -16.71 16.70
N THR A 434 -1.43 -17.33 15.55
CA THR A 434 -2.77 -17.83 15.20
C THR A 434 -2.72 -18.96 14.17
N ASP A 435 -3.68 -19.88 14.29
CA ASP A 435 -4.11 -20.82 13.25
C ASP A 435 -5.57 -20.46 12.96
N SER A 436 -5.81 -19.77 11.83
CA SER A 436 -7.10 -19.16 11.56
C SER A 436 -7.59 -19.50 10.16
N SER A 437 -8.85 -19.87 10.05
CA SER A 437 -9.51 -20.04 8.76
C SER A 437 -10.80 -19.24 8.69
N SER A 438 -11.10 -18.67 7.52
CA SER A 438 -12.31 -17.88 7.30
C SER A 438 -12.96 -18.17 5.96
N VAL A 439 -14.30 -18.05 5.93
CA VAL A 439 -15.12 -18.11 4.72
C VAL A 439 -15.95 -16.83 4.65
N GLN A 440 -15.90 -16.15 3.51
CA GLN A 440 -16.75 -15.00 3.22
C GLN A 440 -17.58 -15.30 1.97
N GLY A 441 -18.89 -15.21 2.08
CA GLY A 441 -19.85 -15.36 0.97
C GLY A 441 -20.64 -14.08 0.77
N GLY A 442 -20.52 -13.43 -0.38
CA GLY A 442 -21.15 -12.15 -0.67
C GLY A 442 -22.13 -12.20 -1.85
N LEU A 443 -23.20 -11.42 -1.75
CA LEU A 443 -24.11 -11.14 -2.85
C LEU A 443 -24.22 -9.63 -3.02
N PHE A 444 -24.19 -9.16 -4.28
CA PHE A 444 -24.30 -7.74 -4.57
C PHE A 444 -25.15 -7.46 -5.80
N VAL A 445 -25.69 -6.26 -5.83
CA VAL A 445 -26.38 -5.69 -6.97
C VAL A 445 -25.96 -4.25 -7.15
N GLN A 446 -25.72 -3.85 -8.40
CA GLN A 446 -25.54 -2.45 -8.81
C GLN A 446 -26.48 -2.16 -9.98
N HIS A 447 -27.19 -1.04 -9.93
CA HIS A 447 -28.09 -0.61 -11.00
C HIS A 447 -27.83 0.84 -11.40
N LYS A 448 -27.67 1.07 -12.70
CA LYS A 448 -27.50 2.39 -13.31
C LYS A 448 -28.83 2.82 -13.93
N GLN A 449 -29.53 3.74 -13.28
CA GLN A 449 -30.81 4.26 -13.74
C GLN A 449 -30.62 5.60 -14.47
N PRO A 450 -30.75 5.67 -15.79
CA PRO A 450 -30.89 6.94 -16.49
C PRO A 450 -32.18 7.63 -16.04
N LEU A 451 -32.07 8.83 -15.48
CA LEU A 451 -33.22 9.66 -15.10
C LEU A 451 -33.59 10.62 -16.23
N THR A 452 -32.59 11.13 -16.93
CA THR A 452 -32.69 11.91 -18.17
C THR A 452 -31.50 11.57 -19.07
N GLU A 453 -31.43 12.18 -20.26
CA GLU A 453 -30.24 12.05 -21.15
C GLU A 453 -28.93 12.54 -20.51
N ARG A 454 -29.03 13.39 -19.47
CA ARG A 454 -27.86 14.01 -18.81
C ARG A 454 -27.70 13.62 -17.34
N LEU A 455 -28.69 12.95 -16.78
CA LEU A 455 -28.71 12.62 -15.36
C LEU A 455 -28.90 11.13 -15.17
N GLN A 456 -27.95 10.50 -14.46
CA GLN A 456 -27.93 9.08 -14.15
C GLN A 456 -27.74 8.87 -12.65
N LEU A 457 -28.52 7.99 -12.06
CA LEU A 457 -28.38 7.52 -10.68
C LEU A 457 -27.83 6.09 -10.70
N THR A 458 -26.71 5.86 -10.00
CA THR A 458 -26.20 4.53 -9.74
C THR A 458 -26.49 4.17 -8.29
N LEU A 459 -27.09 3.01 -8.06
CA LEU A 459 -27.39 2.47 -6.74
C LEU A 459 -26.73 1.10 -6.61
N GLY A 460 -26.05 0.87 -5.50
CA GLY A 460 -25.42 -0.40 -5.18
C GLY A 460 -25.78 -0.87 -3.77
N ALA A 461 -25.92 -2.18 -3.59
CA ALA A 461 -26.09 -2.82 -2.29
C ALA A 461 -25.36 -4.18 -2.27
N ARG A 462 -24.80 -4.51 -1.12
CA ARG A 462 -24.09 -5.77 -0.88
C ARG A 462 -24.32 -6.25 0.55
N GLY A 463 -24.35 -7.58 0.71
CA GLY A 463 -24.28 -8.24 2.00
C GLY A 463 -23.32 -9.42 1.93
N ASP A 464 -22.46 -9.53 2.92
CA ASP A 464 -21.47 -10.59 3.07
C ASP A 464 -21.70 -11.35 4.37
N TRP A 465 -21.82 -12.65 4.28
CA TRP A 465 -21.71 -13.54 5.40
C TRP A 465 -20.24 -13.89 5.61
N TYR A 466 -19.75 -13.61 6.81
CA TYR A 466 -18.38 -13.89 7.22
C TYR A 466 -18.38 -14.87 8.39
N ASP A 467 -17.64 -15.96 8.27
CA ASP A 467 -17.45 -16.96 9.31
C ASP A 467 -15.96 -17.21 9.49
N VAL A 468 -15.49 -17.15 10.73
CA VAL A 468 -14.08 -17.31 11.07
C VAL A 468 -13.92 -18.23 12.28
N THR A 469 -12.90 -19.07 12.23
CA THR A 469 -12.39 -19.85 13.35
C THR A 469 -10.95 -19.46 13.58
N ALA A 470 -10.57 -19.22 14.83
CA ALA A 470 -9.19 -19.00 15.24
C ALA A 470 -8.86 -19.89 16.44
N ARG A 471 -7.62 -20.35 16.50
CA ARG A 471 -7.06 -21.04 17.65
C ARG A 471 -5.60 -20.68 17.83
N ASP A 472 -5.10 -20.82 19.02
CA ASP A 472 -3.67 -20.76 19.27
C ASP A 472 -3.04 -22.06 18.78
N PRO A 473 -2.08 -22.04 17.83
CA PRO A 473 -1.44 -23.26 17.35
C PRO A 473 -0.54 -23.92 18.41
N ILE A 474 -0.12 -23.13 19.38
CA ILE A 474 0.72 -23.53 20.51
C ILE A 474 0.13 -22.97 21.81
N ALA A 475 0.32 -23.71 22.89
CA ALA A 475 -0.09 -23.30 24.23
C ALA A 475 1.02 -23.58 25.24
N PRO A 476 1.01 -22.94 26.43
CA PRO A 476 1.92 -23.26 27.50
C PRO A 476 1.83 -24.73 27.91
N GLU A 477 2.91 -25.32 28.46
CA GLU A 477 2.96 -26.72 28.84
C GLU A 477 1.81 -27.08 29.83
N GLY A 478 1.03 -28.07 29.47
CA GLY A 478 -0.08 -28.57 30.30
C GLY A 478 -1.38 -27.77 30.17
N VAL A 479 -1.42 -26.77 29.30
CA VAL A 479 -2.61 -25.97 29.01
C VAL A 479 -3.20 -26.39 27.63
N GLU A 480 -4.53 -26.52 27.55
CA GLU A 480 -5.19 -26.75 26.25
C GLU A 480 -5.15 -25.46 25.41
N ALA A 481 -4.84 -25.59 24.13
CA ALA A 481 -4.82 -24.45 23.20
C ALA A 481 -6.22 -23.81 23.10
N ALA A 482 -6.28 -22.51 23.22
CA ALA A 482 -7.51 -21.75 23.12
C ALA A 482 -8.05 -21.81 21.69
N ARG A 483 -9.38 -21.78 21.57
CA ARG A 483 -10.08 -21.77 20.30
C ARG A 483 -11.42 -21.05 20.43
N ASP A 484 -11.76 -20.26 19.40
CA ASP A 484 -13.07 -19.64 19.28
C ASP A 484 -13.51 -19.56 17.81
N ASN A 485 -14.79 -19.24 17.61
CA ASN A 485 -15.36 -18.98 16.30
C ASN A 485 -16.31 -17.79 16.37
N HIS A 486 -16.37 -17.02 15.30
CA HIS A 486 -17.27 -15.88 15.18
C HIS A 486 -17.88 -15.81 13.77
N SER A 487 -19.13 -15.38 13.71
CA SER A 487 -19.83 -15.16 12.43
C SER A 487 -20.47 -13.79 12.46
N ASP A 488 -20.41 -13.07 11.35
CA ASP A 488 -21.04 -11.75 11.22
C ASP A 488 -21.66 -11.58 9.82
N PHE A 489 -22.52 -10.57 9.69
CA PHE A 489 -23.12 -10.19 8.42
C PHE A 489 -22.80 -8.74 8.11
N LEU A 490 -21.86 -8.54 7.21
CA LEU A 490 -21.34 -7.24 6.81
C LEU A 490 -22.16 -6.65 5.67
N LYS A 491 -22.30 -5.34 5.65
CA LYS A 491 -23.14 -4.61 4.70
C LYS A 491 -22.36 -3.53 3.99
N ALA A 492 -22.70 -3.31 2.73
CA ALA A 492 -22.25 -2.14 1.98
C ALA A 492 -23.36 -1.59 1.11
N GLY A 493 -23.35 -0.28 0.91
CA GLY A 493 -24.28 0.40 0.05
C GLY A 493 -23.68 1.66 -0.55
N GLU A 494 -24.07 1.98 -1.78
CA GLU A 494 -23.61 3.20 -2.45
C GLU A 494 -24.73 3.83 -3.28
N ALA A 495 -24.67 5.15 -3.38
CA ALA A 495 -25.50 5.93 -4.29
C ALA A 495 -24.64 6.99 -4.94
N THR A 496 -24.64 7.04 -6.28
CA THR A 496 -23.90 8.04 -7.05
C THR A 496 -24.81 8.69 -8.07
N LEU A 497 -24.88 10.00 -8.04
CA LEU A 497 -25.60 10.80 -9.02
C LEU A 497 -24.58 11.42 -9.99
N HIS A 498 -24.72 11.13 -11.28
CA HIS A 498 -23.92 11.74 -12.35
C HIS A 498 -24.77 12.73 -13.13
N TYR A 499 -24.25 13.93 -13.34
CA TYR A 499 -24.83 14.93 -14.22
C TYR A 499 -23.83 15.34 -15.30
N ARG A 500 -24.21 15.13 -16.57
CA ARG A 500 -23.40 15.46 -17.74
C ARG A 500 -24.02 16.61 -18.52
N PRO A 501 -23.65 17.87 -18.22
CA PRO A 501 -24.16 19.03 -18.97
C PRO A 501 -23.80 18.97 -20.45
N ASN A 502 -22.68 18.38 -20.79
CA ASN A 502 -22.18 18.09 -22.13
C ASN A 502 -21.26 16.84 -22.11
N GLU A 503 -20.74 16.44 -23.27
CA GLU A 503 -19.89 15.25 -23.43
C GLU A 503 -18.51 15.35 -22.77
N SER A 504 -18.06 16.56 -22.43
CA SER A 504 -16.73 16.82 -21.87
C SER A 504 -16.72 16.98 -20.36
N VAL A 505 -17.87 17.14 -19.73
CA VAL A 505 -17.98 17.46 -18.30
C VAL A 505 -18.88 16.45 -17.61
N THR A 506 -18.38 15.83 -16.55
CA THR A 506 -19.16 15.02 -15.62
C THR A 506 -19.07 15.64 -14.23
N LEU A 507 -20.23 15.99 -13.65
CA LEU A 507 -20.38 16.29 -12.23
C LEU A 507 -20.93 15.05 -11.57
N TYR A 508 -20.42 14.73 -10.36
CA TYR A 508 -20.94 13.61 -9.60
C TYR A 508 -21.07 13.94 -8.12
N ALA A 509 -21.98 13.22 -7.46
CA ALA A 509 -22.10 13.20 -6.02
C ALA A 509 -22.28 11.75 -5.58
N THR A 510 -21.43 11.30 -4.68
CA THR A 510 -21.40 9.94 -4.17
C THR A 510 -21.59 9.94 -2.66
N SER A 511 -22.41 9.00 -2.18
CA SER A 511 -22.49 8.63 -0.77
C SER A 511 -22.38 7.13 -0.66
N SER A 512 -21.47 6.64 0.19
CA SER A 512 -21.30 5.21 0.42
C SER A 512 -21.12 4.91 1.90
N TYR A 513 -21.53 3.72 2.27
CA TYR A 513 -21.34 3.08 3.56
C TYR A 513 -20.80 1.67 3.33
N SER A 514 -19.86 1.25 4.12
CA SER A 514 -19.36 -0.13 4.11
C SER A 514 -18.90 -0.55 5.49
N GLU A 515 -19.09 -1.83 5.79
CA GLU A 515 -18.50 -2.49 6.95
C GLU A 515 -17.27 -3.29 6.48
N SER A 516 -16.23 -3.32 7.30
CA SER A 516 -15.01 -4.06 7.04
C SER A 516 -14.58 -4.88 8.25
N THR A 517 -13.85 -5.96 8.02
CA THR A 517 -13.30 -6.79 9.10
C THR A 517 -11.97 -6.23 9.60
N SER A 518 -11.72 -6.38 10.90
CA SER A 518 -10.39 -6.21 11.46
C SER A 518 -9.70 -7.58 11.50
N ASN A 519 -8.60 -7.71 10.78
CA ASN A 519 -7.83 -8.95 10.74
C ASN A 519 -6.37 -8.62 11.15
N SER A 520 -5.66 -9.64 11.57
CA SER A 520 -4.24 -9.59 11.89
C SER A 520 -3.39 -10.16 10.75
N MET A 521 -2.26 -10.74 11.07
CA MET A 521 -1.25 -11.33 10.20
C MET A 521 -1.88 -12.07 8.99
N ALA A 522 -1.51 -11.68 7.78
CA ALA A 522 -1.93 -12.28 6.52
C ALA A 522 -3.46 -12.51 6.38
N GLY A 523 -4.26 -11.70 7.07
CA GLY A 523 -5.72 -11.80 7.05
C GLY A 523 -6.30 -12.79 8.06
N GLY A 524 -5.49 -13.36 8.94
CA GLY A 524 -5.93 -14.21 10.04
C GLY A 524 -6.62 -13.45 11.16
N ASN A 525 -7.21 -14.17 12.09
CA ASN A 525 -7.80 -13.61 13.30
C ASN A 525 -7.09 -14.19 14.52
N VAL A 526 -6.84 -13.35 15.51
CA VAL A 526 -6.23 -13.72 16.78
C VAL A 526 -7.25 -13.77 17.90
N LEU A 527 -6.93 -14.51 18.95
CA LEU A 527 -7.73 -14.54 20.16
C LEU A 527 -7.30 -13.40 21.10
N GLY A 528 -8.26 -12.75 21.74
CA GLY A 528 -8.02 -11.73 22.73
C GLY A 528 -7.71 -12.32 24.12
N ALA A 529 -7.52 -11.44 25.10
CA ALA A 529 -7.20 -11.79 26.49
C ALA A 529 -8.19 -12.74 27.17
N ASN A 530 -9.42 -12.80 26.68
CA ASN A 530 -10.46 -13.71 27.13
C ASN A 530 -10.50 -15.04 26.34
N ASN A 531 -9.50 -15.31 25.52
CA ASN A 531 -9.41 -16.44 24.60
C ASN A 531 -10.57 -16.51 23.59
N GLN A 532 -11.11 -15.36 23.20
CA GLN A 532 -12.20 -15.26 22.23
C GLN A 532 -11.83 -14.28 21.11
N ILE A 533 -12.40 -14.51 19.94
CA ILE A 533 -12.43 -13.50 18.89
C ILE A 533 -13.30 -12.35 19.41
N ASP A 534 -12.74 -11.14 19.47
CA ASP A 534 -13.46 -10.00 20.04
C ASP A 534 -14.54 -9.49 19.07
N PRO A 535 -15.84 -9.78 19.34
CA PRO A 535 -16.91 -9.38 18.43
C PRO A 535 -17.11 -7.86 18.36
N LEU A 536 -16.59 -7.10 19.34
CA LEU A 536 -16.74 -5.64 19.37
C LEU A 536 -15.74 -4.95 18.44
N ASN A 537 -14.58 -5.55 18.22
CA ASN A 537 -13.54 -5.03 17.34
C ASN A 537 -13.52 -5.73 15.97
N PHE A 538 -14.42 -6.68 15.75
CA PHE A 538 -14.43 -7.50 14.55
C PHE A 538 -14.80 -6.71 13.30
N ALA A 539 -15.77 -5.81 13.38
CA ALA A 539 -16.22 -5.01 12.25
C ALA A 539 -16.04 -3.50 12.50
N THR A 540 -15.63 -2.80 11.46
CA THR A 540 -15.54 -1.34 11.44
C THR A 540 -16.52 -0.77 10.43
N GLU A 541 -17.04 0.43 10.71
CA GLU A 541 -17.94 1.16 9.83
C GLU A 541 -17.19 2.27 9.09
N ASN A 542 -17.47 2.40 7.81
CA ASN A 542 -16.86 3.41 6.96
C ASN A 542 -17.93 4.17 6.20
N THR A 543 -17.80 5.50 6.13
CA THR A 543 -18.65 6.35 5.31
C THR A 543 -17.81 7.23 4.40
N LEU A 544 -18.34 7.52 3.22
CA LEU A 544 -17.77 8.49 2.31
C LEU A 544 -18.89 9.34 1.71
N HIS A 545 -18.68 10.65 1.72
CA HIS A 545 -19.43 11.62 0.95
C HIS A 545 -18.46 12.37 0.04
N GLU A 546 -18.71 12.33 -1.27
CA GLU A 546 -17.81 12.93 -2.25
C GLU A 546 -18.61 13.68 -3.32
N ILE A 547 -18.19 14.89 -3.66
CA ILE A 547 -18.69 15.67 -4.78
C ILE A 547 -17.51 15.98 -5.68
N GLY A 548 -17.64 15.69 -6.97
CA GLY A 548 -16.54 15.93 -7.90
C GLY A 548 -16.95 16.39 -9.28
N LEU A 549 -15.96 16.87 -9.98
CA LEU A 549 -16.04 17.34 -11.37
C LEU A 549 -14.93 16.65 -12.17
N LYS A 550 -15.29 16.13 -13.34
CA LYS A 550 -14.32 15.61 -14.33
C LYS A 550 -14.48 16.38 -15.63
N TYR A 551 -13.34 16.80 -16.17
CA TYR A 551 -13.24 17.44 -17.46
C TYR A 551 -12.42 16.57 -18.41
N ALA A 552 -13.08 15.96 -19.39
CA ALA A 552 -12.50 14.97 -20.30
C ALA A 552 -13.05 15.17 -21.72
N PRO A 553 -12.62 16.20 -22.47
CA PRO A 553 -13.11 16.44 -23.84
C PRO A 553 -12.66 15.33 -24.78
N ALA A 554 -13.56 14.89 -25.67
CA ALA A 554 -13.25 13.86 -26.66
C ALA A 554 -12.14 14.33 -27.61
N GLY A 555 -11.14 13.46 -27.85
CA GLY A 555 -10.01 13.76 -28.72
C GLY A 555 -9.04 14.83 -28.17
N SER A 556 -9.20 15.24 -26.93
CA SER A 556 -8.29 16.16 -26.26
C SER A 556 -7.19 15.40 -25.53
N PRO A 557 -5.93 15.89 -25.53
CA PRO A 557 -4.87 15.32 -24.72
C PRO A 557 -5.01 15.70 -23.21
N TRP A 558 -5.99 16.53 -22.85
CA TRP A 558 -6.20 17.02 -21.51
C TRP A 558 -7.29 16.24 -20.77
N TYR A 559 -7.00 15.92 -19.53
CA TYR A 559 -7.95 15.46 -18.54
C TYR A 559 -7.73 16.23 -17.24
N ALA A 560 -8.80 16.61 -16.55
CA ALA A 560 -8.71 17.20 -15.23
C ALA A 560 -9.88 16.72 -14.36
N ASP A 561 -9.62 16.55 -13.07
CA ASP A 561 -10.67 16.36 -12.08
C ASP A 561 -10.41 17.13 -10.79
N ALA A 562 -11.47 17.29 -10.03
CA ALA A 562 -11.45 17.83 -8.68
C ALA A 562 -12.52 17.14 -7.83
N ALA A 563 -12.20 16.81 -6.59
CA ALA A 563 -13.12 16.20 -5.64
C ALA A 563 -13.01 16.85 -4.26
N LEU A 564 -14.17 17.11 -3.68
CA LEU A 564 -14.34 17.42 -2.25
C LEU A 564 -14.87 16.18 -1.58
N PHE A 565 -14.28 15.79 -0.46
CA PHE A 565 -14.68 14.59 0.27
C PHE A 565 -14.77 14.80 1.77
N ASP A 566 -15.60 13.99 2.40
CA ASP A 566 -15.72 13.78 3.83
C ASP A 566 -15.81 12.26 4.04
N GLN A 567 -14.84 11.69 4.75
CA GLN A 567 -14.70 10.24 4.95
C GLN A 567 -14.47 9.96 6.41
N THR A 568 -15.22 9.01 6.97
CA THR A 568 -15.04 8.56 8.34
C THR A 568 -14.81 7.07 8.41
N ARG A 569 -14.03 6.66 9.37
CA ARG A 569 -13.83 5.29 9.79
C ARG A 569 -14.06 5.19 11.28
N SER A 570 -14.93 4.29 11.71
CA SER A 570 -15.17 4.00 13.12
C SER A 570 -14.55 2.65 13.49
N LEU A 571 -13.78 2.63 14.58
CA LEU A 571 -13.29 1.43 15.22
C LEU A 571 -14.01 1.31 16.56
N ARG A 572 -14.55 0.14 16.86
CA ARG A 572 -15.15 -0.13 18.14
C ARG A 572 -14.08 -0.68 19.10
N ASN A 573 -13.84 0.01 20.18
CA ASN A 573 -12.86 -0.37 21.18
C ASN A 573 -13.39 -1.49 22.09
N ARG A 574 -12.49 -2.18 22.77
CA ARG A 574 -12.80 -3.27 23.72
C ARG A 574 -13.74 -2.87 24.85
N ASP A 575 -13.73 -1.62 25.26
CA ASP A 575 -14.62 -1.08 26.29
C ASP A 575 -16.02 -0.70 25.76
N GLY A 576 -16.28 -0.96 24.46
CA GLY A 576 -17.53 -0.62 23.80
C GLY A 576 -17.63 0.84 23.33
N SER A 577 -16.61 1.66 23.55
CA SER A 577 -16.51 2.99 22.96
C SER A 577 -16.17 2.90 21.47
N ASN A 578 -16.42 3.95 20.71
CA ASN A 578 -15.95 4.06 19.35
C ASN A 578 -14.77 5.01 19.28
N SER A 579 -13.69 4.60 18.65
CA SER A 579 -12.67 5.50 18.14
C SER A 579 -12.82 5.57 16.63
N GLY A 580 -12.38 6.66 16.05
CA GLY A 580 -12.47 6.81 14.61
C GLY A 580 -11.49 7.84 14.08
N VAL A 581 -11.43 7.89 12.77
CA VAL A 581 -10.67 8.89 12.03
C VAL A 581 -11.63 9.52 11.03
N ALA A 582 -11.69 10.84 11.05
CA ALA A 582 -12.39 11.65 10.06
C ALA A 582 -11.35 12.35 9.17
N THR A 583 -11.50 12.23 7.87
CA THR A 583 -10.68 12.94 6.90
C THR A 583 -11.55 13.73 5.94
N ARG A 584 -11.24 15.00 5.75
CA ARG A 584 -11.91 15.90 4.83
C ARG A 584 -10.88 16.55 3.93
N GLY A 585 -11.27 16.87 2.73
CA GLY A 585 -10.29 17.51 1.87
C GLY A 585 -10.79 17.89 0.49
N LEU A 586 -9.87 18.53 -0.21
CA LEU A 586 -9.97 18.83 -1.63
C LEU A 586 -8.79 18.16 -2.32
N GLU A 587 -9.05 17.47 -3.40
CA GLU A 587 -8.01 16.94 -4.28
C GLU A 587 -8.30 17.35 -5.72
N THR A 588 -7.22 17.61 -6.46
CA THR A 588 -7.29 18.00 -7.87
C THR A 588 -6.17 17.32 -8.63
N GLN A 589 -6.45 16.94 -9.86
CA GLN A 589 -5.44 16.43 -10.78
C GLN A 589 -5.65 16.97 -12.19
N LEU A 590 -4.54 17.14 -12.91
CA LEU A 590 -4.50 17.56 -14.29
C LEU A 590 -3.52 16.69 -15.05
N PHE A 591 -3.97 16.10 -16.14
CA PHE A 591 -3.13 15.34 -17.06
C PHE A 591 -3.12 15.98 -18.44
N TYR A 592 -1.95 15.95 -19.05
CA TYR A 592 -1.76 16.18 -20.45
C TYR A 592 -0.96 15.03 -21.05
N ARG A 593 -1.48 14.39 -22.08
CA ARG A 593 -0.79 13.32 -22.82
C ARG A 593 -0.83 13.65 -24.32
N GLY A 594 0.23 14.27 -24.82
CA GLY A 594 0.41 14.64 -26.22
C GLY A 594 1.52 13.84 -26.88
N GLU A 595 1.73 14.05 -28.17
CA GLU A 595 2.72 13.29 -28.96
C GLU A 595 4.18 13.50 -28.49
N ALA A 596 4.54 14.71 -28.07
CA ALA A 596 5.91 15.06 -27.69
C ALA A 596 6.08 15.35 -26.18
N ALA A 597 4.98 15.39 -25.43
CA ALA A 597 5.03 15.74 -24.02
C ALA A 597 3.91 15.09 -23.23
N TRP A 598 4.18 14.78 -21.98
CA TRP A 598 3.18 14.45 -21.01
C TRP A 598 3.40 15.26 -19.73
N VAL A 599 2.32 15.52 -19.00
CA VAL A 599 2.34 16.20 -17.69
C VAL A 599 1.28 15.60 -16.80
N SER A 600 1.63 15.37 -15.54
CA SER A 600 0.73 15.06 -14.43
C SER A 600 0.94 16.10 -13.35
N VAL A 601 -0.13 16.74 -12.88
CA VAL A 601 -0.10 17.67 -11.73
C VAL A 601 -1.18 17.24 -10.76
N GLY A 602 -0.82 17.04 -9.50
CA GLY A 602 -1.72 16.72 -8.41
C GLY A 602 -1.58 17.72 -7.28
N ALA A 603 -2.69 18.12 -6.69
CA ALA A 603 -2.67 18.92 -5.47
C ALA A 603 -3.79 18.46 -4.53
N ASN A 604 -3.52 18.48 -3.24
CA ASN A 604 -4.52 18.20 -2.23
C ASN A 604 -4.38 19.10 -1.00
N TRP A 605 -5.50 19.30 -0.36
CA TRP A 605 -5.61 19.77 1.01
C TRP A 605 -6.34 18.70 1.82
N LEU A 606 -5.81 18.38 3.01
CA LEU A 606 -6.28 17.32 3.87
C LEU A 606 -6.42 17.84 5.30
N ASP A 607 -7.59 17.66 5.89
CA ASP A 607 -7.87 17.82 7.30
C ASP A 607 -8.17 16.43 7.86
N ALA A 608 -7.27 15.92 8.70
CA ALA A 608 -7.35 14.58 9.27
C ALA A 608 -7.35 14.65 10.80
N GLU A 609 -8.42 14.14 11.42
CA GLU A 609 -8.66 14.24 12.84
C GLU A 609 -9.15 12.90 13.43
N PHE A 610 -8.89 12.68 14.70
CA PHE A 610 -9.57 11.66 15.47
C PHE A 610 -11.05 12.03 15.63
N ASP A 611 -11.93 11.16 15.19
CA ASP A 611 -13.38 11.37 15.16
C ASP A 611 -14.03 11.31 16.56
N ASN A 612 -13.45 10.53 17.46
CA ASN A 612 -13.99 10.36 18.81
C ASN A 612 -13.05 10.91 19.88
N SER A 613 -13.39 12.09 20.40
CA SER A 613 -12.58 12.76 21.39
C SER A 613 -12.49 12.00 22.73
N ALA A 614 -13.49 11.20 23.10
CA ALA A 614 -13.46 10.44 24.35
C ALA A 614 -12.50 9.24 24.26
N ALA A 615 -12.55 8.48 23.17
CA ALA A 615 -11.61 7.41 22.91
C ALA A 615 -10.19 7.93 22.69
N PHE A 616 -10.05 9.05 22.00
CA PHE A 616 -8.77 9.71 21.82
C PHE A 616 -8.15 10.19 23.14
N GLN A 617 -8.95 10.74 24.04
CA GLN A 617 -8.49 11.14 25.36
C GLN A 617 -8.18 9.96 26.28
N ALA A 618 -8.82 8.81 26.05
CA ALA A 618 -8.53 7.58 26.75
C ALA A 618 -7.37 6.79 26.12
N ALA A 619 -7.05 7.05 24.84
CA ALA A 619 -5.87 6.51 24.20
C ALA A 619 -4.64 7.07 24.93
N GLU A 620 -3.79 6.19 25.39
CA GLU A 620 -2.53 6.59 26.00
C GLU A 620 -1.69 7.30 24.95
N GLN A 621 -1.63 8.60 25.07
CA GLN A 621 -0.77 9.42 24.27
C GLN A 621 0.63 9.32 24.84
N VAL A 622 1.53 8.72 24.14
CA VAL A 622 2.93 8.76 24.48
C VAL A 622 3.44 10.12 24.06
N ALA A 623 3.59 10.94 25.03
CA ALA A 623 4.40 12.09 24.85
C ALA A 623 5.80 11.77 25.26
N ASP A 624 6.60 12.11 24.64
CA ASP A 624 7.86 12.14 24.53
C ASP A 624 8.62 13.27 25.11
N ALA A 625 9.61 13.07 25.78
CA ALA A 625 10.55 14.07 25.88
C ALA A 625 11.86 13.66 26.40
N PHE A 626 12.75 13.92 25.67
CA PHE A 626 14.13 14.07 26.05
C PHE A 626 14.37 15.19 27.07
N ASP A 627 13.57 16.19 27.06
CA ASP A 627 13.39 17.15 28.15
C ASP A 627 12.06 16.86 28.86
N ASP A 628 11.58 17.79 29.68
CA ASP A 628 10.28 17.68 30.36
C ASP A 628 9.10 17.51 29.40
N SER A 629 9.32 17.71 28.09
CA SER A 629 8.33 17.59 27.03
C SER A 629 8.37 16.23 26.32
N ARG A 630 9.38 15.38 26.52
CA ARG A 630 9.50 14.04 25.92
C ARG A 630 9.78 12.92 26.95
N PRO A 631 8.89 12.65 27.89
CA PRO A 631 9.09 11.62 28.91
C PRO A 631 9.16 10.20 28.37
N ASP A 632 8.66 9.93 27.16
CA ASP A 632 8.78 8.67 26.46
C ASP A 632 10.25 8.27 26.23
N ILE A 633 11.11 9.18 25.82
CA ILE A 633 12.54 8.91 25.64
C ILE A 633 13.20 8.53 26.96
N ILE A 634 12.77 9.17 28.05
CA ILE A 634 13.37 8.95 29.38
C ILE A 634 12.81 7.69 30.05
N GLN A 635 11.51 7.46 29.94
CA GLN A 635 10.82 6.42 30.72
C GLN A 635 10.66 5.09 29.97
N GLY A 636 11.07 5.04 28.71
CA GLY A 636 10.82 3.91 27.83
C GLY A 636 9.35 3.86 27.43
N THR A 637 9.15 3.68 26.14
CA THR A 637 7.83 3.52 25.58
C THR A 637 7.77 2.16 24.94
N GLY A 638 6.88 1.41 25.34
CA GLY A 638 6.53 0.19 24.68
C GLY A 638 5.07 -0.06 24.95
N VAL A 639 4.39 -0.68 24.04
CA VAL A 639 3.06 -1.18 24.30
C VAL A 639 3.13 -2.14 25.46
N GLY A 640 2.39 -1.85 26.53
CA GLY A 640 2.44 -2.62 27.77
C GLY A 640 3.52 -2.21 28.77
N ALA A 641 4.28 -1.16 28.53
CA ALA A 641 5.21 -0.62 29.51
C ALA A 641 4.45 -0.08 30.76
N PRO A 642 4.71 -0.59 31.96
CA PRO A 642 3.93 -0.18 33.15
C PRO A 642 4.20 1.25 33.65
N ASN A 643 5.22 1.90 33.13
CA ASN A 643 5.59 3.28 33.47
C ASN A 643 5.27 4.29 32.35
N PHE A 644 4.34 3.93 31.52
CA PHE A 644 3.88 4.77 30.44
C PHE A 644 3.18 6.01 31.02
N ALA A 645 3.72 7.18 30.76
CA ALA A 645 3.06 8.41 31.16
C ALA A 645 2.04 8.79 30.09
N ALA A 646 0.76 8.62 30.37
CA ALA A 646 -0.29 9.14 29.55
C ALA A 646 -0.32 10.67 29.62
N PHE A 647 -0.20 11.32 28.47
CA PHE A 647 -0.35 12.77 28.35
C PHE A 647 -1.61 13.09 27.56
N PRO A 648 -2.38 14.10 27.96
CA PRO A 648 -3.49 14.53 27.13
C PRO A 648 -2.96 15.07 25.81
N ALA A 649 -3.57 14.65 24.71
CA ALA A 649 -3.22 15.17 23.41
C ALA A 649 -3.43 16.68 23.33
N SER A 650 -2.52 17.37 22.68
CA SER A 650 -2.63 18.83 22.46
C SER A 650 -3.66 19.17 21.38
N SER A 651 -4.00 18.23 20.50
CA SER A 651 -4.88 18.42 19.37
C SER A 651 -5.52 17.09 18.97
N GLN A 652 -6.67 17.13 18.32
CA GLN A 652 -7.31 15.97 17.70
C GLN A 652 -6.74 15.67 16.30
N ARG A 653 -5.90 16.53 15.78
CA ARG A 653 -5.25 16.34 14.45
C ARG A 653 -4.42 15.06 14.44
N LEU A 654 -4.56 14.26 13.38
CA LEU A 654 -3.64 13.16 13.14
C LEU A 654 -2.22 13.72 12.93
N HIS A 655 -1.25 13.08 13.57
CA HIS A 655 0.17 13.39 13.37
C HIS A 655 0.75 12.57 12.21
N GLY A 656 1.94 12.95 11.74
CA GLY A 656 2.63 12.27 10.65
C GLY A 656 2.04 12.55 9.26
N LEU A 657 1.18 13.55 9.10
CA LEU A 657 0.51 13.86 7.83
C LEU A 657 0.60 15.37 7.51
N PRO A 658 0.99 15.72 6.27
CA PRO A 658 0.94 17.11 5.81
C PRO A 658 -0.49 17.56 5.53
N ASP A 659 -0.79 18.83 5.82
CA ASP A 659 -2.11 19.42 5.52
C ASP A 659 -2.35 19.61 4.02
N TRP A 660 -1.29 19.80 3.26
CA TRP A 660 -1.37 19.89 1.81
C TRP A 660 -0.12 19.31 1.14
N SER A 661 -0.31 18.83 -0.06
CA SER A 661 0.78 18.48 -0.94
C SER A 661 0.52 18.89 -2.37
N LEU A 662 1.60 19.14 -3.09
CA LEU A 662 1.63 19.42 -4.52
C LEU A 662 2.61 18.46 -5.19
N SER A 663 2.18 17.77 -6.22
CA SER A 663 3.02 16.94 -7.06
C SER A 663 2.94 17.39 -8.51
N ALA A 664 4.05 17.32 -9.21
CA ALA A 664 4.11 17.54 -10.65
C ALA A 664 5.13 16.61 -11.26
N ALA A 665 4.77 15.94 -12.35
CA ALA A 665 5.68 15.12 -13.14
C ALA A 665 5.46 15.40 -14.62
N GLY A 666 6.49 15.20 -15.44
CA GLY A 666 6.35 15.40 -16.87
C GLY A 666 7.56 14.96 -17.66
N GLY A 667 7.36 14.79 -18.96
CA GLY A 667 8.41 14.46 -19.92
C GLY A 667 8.20 15.20 -21.24
N TYR A 668 9.30 15.49 -21.92
CA TYR A 668 9.32 16.20 -23.16
C TYR A 668 10.40 15.67 -24.11
N VAL A 669 10.00 15.31 -25.31
CA VAL A 669 10.91 14.96 -26.42
C VAL A 669 11.30 16.25 -27.12
N PHE A 670 12.54 16.71 -26.95
CA PHE A 670 13.00 18.01 -27.45
C PHE A 670 13.85 17.95 -28.73
N ALA A 671 14.37 16.78 -29.05
CA ALA A 671 15.13 16.52 -30.27
C ALA A 671 14.99 15.04 -30.67
N GLU A 672 15.37 14.70 -31.91
CA GLU A 672 15.35 13.31 -32.39
C GLU A 672 16.12 12.39 -31.41
N GLY A 673 15.41 11.43 -30.84
CA GLY A 673 15.90 10.48 -29.85
C GLY A 673 16.17 11.04 -28.44
N TRP A 674 16.10 12.35 -28.21
CA TRP A 674 16.37 12.94 -26.89
C TRP A 674 15.09 13.33 -26.15
N SER A 675 14.97 12.88 -24.94
CA SER A 675 13.89 13.28 -24.02
C SER A 675 14.44 13.70 -22.67
N VAL A 676 13.74 14.62 -22.04
CA VAL A 676 13.96 15.06 -20.68
C VAL A 676 12.69 14.91 -19.89
N GLY A 677 12.80 14.49 -18.64
CA GLY A 677 11.67 14.38 -17.73
C GLY A 677 12.05 14.71 -16.31
N GLY A 678 11.07 14.67 -15.44
CA GLY A 678 11.30 14.86 -14.02
C GLY A 678 10.01 14.91 -13.22
N SER A 679 10.16 15.00 -11.91
CA SER A 679 9.04 15.15 -10.96
C SER A 679 9.45 16.07 -9.81
N ALA A 680 8.46 16.75 -9.25
CA ALA A 680 8.62 17.55 -8.06
C ALA A 680 7.49 17.24 -7.08
N VAL A 681 7.81 17.11 -5.80
CA VAL A 681 6.84 16.95 -4.70
C VAL A 681 7.15 17.98 -3.65
N LEU A 682 6.12 18.70 -3.20
CA LEU A 682 6.16 19.69 -2.14
C LEU A 682 5.08 19.34 -1.11
N THR A 683 5.44 19.31 0.17
CA THR A 683 4.50 19.06 1.28
C THR A 683 4.60 20.17 2.31
N SER A 684 3.48 20.47 2.98
CA SER A 684 3.49 21.35 4.15
C SER A 684 4.29 20.75 5.30
N ASP A 685 4.60 21.56 6.28
CA ASP A 685 5.02 21.10 7.59
C ASP A 685 3.91 20.31 8.30
N TYR A 686 4.30 19.42 9.20
CA TYR A 686 3.37 18.62 9.99
C TYR A 686 3.96 18.15 11.32
N PRO A 687 3.13 17.96 12.37
CA PRO A 687 3.58 17.41 13.63
C PRO A 687 3.92 15.93 13.50
N LEU A 688 5.00 15.48 14.10
CA LEU A 688 5.38 14.08 14.17
C LEU A 688 4.65 13.35 15.31
N ASP A 689 4.24 14.03 16.35
CA ASP A 689 3.65 13.48 17.56
C ASP A 689 2.37 14.22 17.99
N TYR A 690 1.57 13.56 18.86
CA TYR A 690 0.29 14.08 19.34
C TYR A 690 0.41 15.38 20.16
N LEU A 691 1.53 15.60 20.82
CA LEU A 691 1.75 16.80 21.60
C LEU A 691 2.33 17.94 20.75
N GLN A 692 2.63 17.66 19.46
CA GLN A 692 3.23 18.61 18.54
C GLN A 692 4.58 19.18 19.05
N THR A 693 5.36 18.33 19.71
CA THR A 693 6.66 18.70 20.26
C THR A 693 7.75 18.64 19.20
N VAL A 694 7.56 17.80 18.16
CA VAL A 694 8.45 17.70 16.99
C VAL A 694 7.66 18.02 15.74
N THR A 695 8.15 18.97 14.98
CA THR A 695 7.58 19.37 13.69
C THR A 695 8.55 19.00 12.56
N ILE A 696 8.06 18.24 11.61
CA ILE A 696 8.74 18.04 10.32
C ILE A 696 8.48 19.28 9.47
N PRO A 697 9.53 19.97 8.98
CA PRO A 697 9.37 21.20 8.20
C PRO A 697 8.74 20.91 6.83
N GLU A 698 8.36 21.98 6.11
CA GLU A 698 7.99 21.91 4.69
C GLU A 698 9.10 21.21 3.91
N GLN A 699 8.72 20.26 3.03
CA GLN A 699 9.67 19.43 2.31
C GLN A 699 9.50 19.57 0.81
N PHE A 700 10.62 19.53 0.11
CA PHE A 700 10.70 19.58 -1.34
C PHE A 700 11.58 18.46 -1.86
N THR A 701 11.14 17.77 -2.89
CA THR A 701 11.95 16.79 -3.62
C THR A 701 11.83 17.08 -5.11
N LEU A 702 12.95 17.19 -5.80
CA LEU A 702 13.04 17.36 -7.24
C LEU A 702 13.83 16.20 -7.85
N ASN A 703 13.23 15.53 -8.82
CA ASN A 703 13.90 14.50 -9.63
C ASN A 703 13.97 14.95 -11.09
N ALA A 704 15.01 14.54 -11.80
CA ALA A 704 15.18 14.82 -13.21
C ALA A 704 15.73 13.61 -13.95
N ASN A 705 15.39 13.46 -15.21
CA ASN A 705 15.98 12.45 -16.06
C ASN A 705 16.32 12.98 -17.46
N LEU A 706 17.26 12.30 -18.10
CA LEU A 706 17.64 12.50 -19.47
C LEU A 706 17.73 11.15 -20.17
N ALA A 707 17.06 10.99 -21.29
CA ALA A 707 17.12 9.76 -22.05
C ALA A 707 17.50 10.01 -23.52
N TYR A 708 18.17 9.03 -24.10
CA TYR A 708 18.54 9.00 -25.50
C TYR A 708 18.15 7.66 -26.16
N GLU A 709 17.30 7.74 -27.15
CA GLU A 709 16.88 6.63 -27.99
C GLU A 709 17.70 6.60 -29.29
N PHE A 710 18.16 5.42 -29.68
CA PHE A 710 18.97 5.19 -30.87
C PHE A 710 18.57 3.86 -31.54
N ASN A 711 19.20 3.48 -32.66
CA ASN A 711 18.81 2.31 -33.43
C ASN A 711 17.31 2.31 -33.79
N GLN A 712 16.80 3.45 -34.26
CA GLN A 712 15.38 3.61 -34.62
C GLN A 712 14.40 3.38 -33.45
N GLY A 713 14.78 3.77 -32.24
CA GLY A 713 13.97 3.58 -31.04
C GLY A 713 14.14 2.23 -30.34
N ALA A 714 14.87 1.29 -30.95
CA ALA A 714 15.05 -0.04 -30.36
C ALA A 714 15.95 -0.05 -29.13
N SER A 715 16.86 0.93 -28.99
CA SER A 715 17.78 1.04 -27.84
C SER A 715 17.58 2.37 -27.12
N ARG A 716 17.55 2.35 -25.81
CA ARG A 716 17.42 3.55 -24.96
C ARG A 716 18.45 3.50 -23.82
N ILE A 717 19.09 4.64 -23.57
CA ILE A 717 19.86 4.87 -22.35
C ILE A 717 19.19 6.01 -21.60
N ARG A 718 18.99 5.84 -20.30
CA ARG A 718 18.36 6.83 -19.44
C ARG A 718 19.20 7.03 -18.17
N LEU A 719 19.43 8.29 -17.84
CA LEU A 719 20.06 8.72 -16.58
C LEU A 719 18.98 9.39 -15.73
N ASP A 720 18.74 8.88 -14.54
CA ASP A 720 17.89 9.46 -13.53
C ASP A 720 18.74 10.08 -12.43
N VAL A 721 18.35 11.27 -11.95
CA VAL A 721 18.91 11.95 -10.80
C VAL A 721 17.78 12.22 -9.83
N PHE A 722 17.78 11.50 -8.72
CA PHE A 722 16.79 11.65 -7.66
C PHE A 722 17.30 12.67 -6.62
N ASN A 723 16.36 13.40 -6.02
CA ASN A 723 16.65 14.48 -5.08
C ASN A 723 17.75 15.44 -5.61
N LEU A 724 17.51 15.99 -6.80
CA LEU A 724 18.50 16.81 -7.54
C LEU A 724 19.04 17.98 -6.70
N THR A 725 18.23 18.57 -5.84
CA THR A 725 18.60 19.70 -4.96
C THR A 725 19.32 19.27 -3.69
N ASP A 726 19.39 17.97 -3.40
CA ASP A 726 20.03 17.37 -2.23
C ASP A 726 19.42 17.84 -0.90
N GLU A 727 18.08 17.89 -0.87
CA GLU A 727 17.33 18.29 0.33
C GLU A 727 17.38 17.20 1.41
N GLU A 728 17.51 17.61 2.66
CA GLU A 728 17.49 16.73 3.83
C GLU A 728 16.06 16.55 4.36
N ASN A 729 15.25 15.79 3.66
CA ASN A 729 13.85 15.50 4.02
C ASN A 729 13.72 14.39 5.05
N TRP A 730 12.55 14.33 5.70
CA TRP A 730 12.19 13.37 6.71
C TRP A 730 10.81 12.79 6.46
N THR A 731 10.60 11.51 6.80
CA THR A 731 9.31 10.84 6.70
C THR A 731 9.00 10.10 8.00
N PRO A 732 7.76 10.07 8.49
CA PRO A 732 7.40 9.26 9.64
C PRO A 732 7.46 7.77 9.30
N VAL A 733 7.56 6.91 10.31
CA VAL A 733 7.42 5.47 10.12
C VAL A 733 5.97 5.10 9.88
N PHE A 734 5.05 5.73 10.63
CA PHE A 734 3.61 5.63 10.43
C PHE A 734 2.95 7.00 10.45
N GLU A 735 1.92 7.19 9.65
CA GLU A 735 1.01 8.31 9.74
C GLU A 735 -0.09 8.04 10.78
N GLY A 736 -0.36 9.01 11.63
CA GLY A 736 -1.44 8.95 12.64
C GLY A 736 -1.41 7.73 13.53
N GLY A 737 -0.30 7.03 13.58
CA GLY A 737 -0.24 5.69 14.10
C GLY A 737 0.62 5.53 15.33
N TYR A 738 0.75 4.32 15.65
CA TYR A 738 1.21 3.67 16.83
C TYR A 738 2.64 4.02 17.25
N PHE A 739 3.56 4.17 16.28
CA PHE A 739 4.97 4.47 16.50
C PHE A 739 5.39 5.85 16.00
N GLY A 740 4.46 6.66 15.55
CA GLY A 740 4.74 7.89 14.81
C GLY A 740 5.64 8.89 15.52
N SER A 741 5.60 8.94 16.85
CA SER A 741 6.43 9.85 17.64
C SER A 741 7.79 9.28 18.03
N SER A 742 8.01 7.98 17.87
CA SER A 742 9.20 7.28 18.37
C SER A 742 10.28 7.08 17.33
N LEU A 743 9.93 7.13 16.06
CA LEU A 743 10.78 6.77 14.92
C LEU A 743 10.58 7.76 13.78
N VAL A 744 11.66 8.05 13.05
CA VAL A 744 11.63 8.92 11.87
C VAL A 744 12.63 8.44 10.83
N PHE A 745 12.29 8.53 9.55
CA PHE A 745 13.19 8.21 8.46
C PHE A 745 13.86 9.46 7.90
N PRO A 746 15.18 9.49 7.77
CA PRO A 746 15.86 10.43 6.89
C PRO A 746 15.68 9.98 5.44
N GLU A 747 15.09 10.80 4.58
CA GLU A 747 14.97 10.51 3.16
C GLU A 747 16.32 10.41 2.46
N LEU A 748 16.36 9.72 1.32
CA LEU A 748 17.58 9.50 0.56
C LEU A 748 18.21 10.82 0.08
N PRO A 749 19.54 10.99 0.16
CA PRO A 749 20.25 12.12 -0.44
C PRO A 749 20.16 12.04 -1.97
N ARG A 750 20.70 13.06 -2.65
CA ARG A 750 20.84 13.02 -4.11
C ARG A 750 21.61 11.78 -4.54
N HIS A 751 21.04 11.04 -5.48
CA HIS A 751 21.65 9.84 -6.05
C HIS A 751 21.28 9.68 -7.52
N VAL A 752 22.01 8.80 -8.20
CA VAL A 752 21.86 8.57 -9.63
C VAL A 752 21.61 7.11 -9.95
N GLN A 753 20.84 6.90 -11.01
CA GLN A 753 20.58 5.59 -11.59
C GLN A 753 20.72 5.66 -13.12
N LEU A 754 21.32 4.64 -13.72
CA LEU A 754 21.46 4.47 -15.15
C LEU A 754 20.70 3.24 -15.60
N GLN A 755 19.86 3.39 -16.61
CA GLN A 755 19.12 2.28 -17.21
C GLN A 755 19.45 2.17 -18.70
N PHE A 756 19.69 0.96 -19.16
CA PHE A 756 19.76 0.60 -20.57
C PHE A 756 18.60 -0.32 -20.93
N THR A 757 17.86 0.00 -21.98
CA THR A 757 16.76 -0.81 -22.49
C THR A 757 16.98 -1.14 -23.96
N GLN A 758 16.78 -2.42 -24.32
CA GLN A 758 16.79 -2.90 -25.70
C GLN A 758 15.45 -3.56 -26.01
N ARG A 759 14.76 -3.04 -27.03
CA ARG A 759 13.54 -3.63 -27.62
C ARG A 759 13.90 -4.47 -28.84
N PHE A 760 13.12 -5.52 -29.12
CA PHE A 760 13.35 -6.42 -30.26
C PHE A 760 12.08 -7.19 -30.66
#